data_c692f2d37b74650efb306efc0997c2f8
#
_entry.id   c692f2d37b74650efb306efc0997c2f8
#
_cell.length_a   1.000
_cell.length_b   1.000
_cell.length_c   1.000
_cell.angle_alpha   90.00
_cell.angle_beta   90.00
_cell.angle_gamma   90.00
#
_symmetry.space_group_name_H-M   'P 1'
#
loop_
_entity.id
_entity.type
_entity.pdbx_description
1 polymer ?
#
loop_
_entity_poly.entity_id
_entity_poly.type
_entity_poly.pdbx_seq_one_letter_code
_entity_poly.pdbx_strand_id
1 'polypeptide(L)'
;LPSGGTVVGGSANGEIHLSGGNSLSVNQKVDKLIANWDSFSVAAGERVIFNQPSSSSIALNRVIGTKASDIQGRIDANGQVFLVNPNGVLFGRGAQVNVGGLVASTLDITDAEFNGNSSRYRFTGPSTNGVLNHGGAITAAEGGSIALLGAQVDNRGTVLAQMGGVGLGAGSDLTLNFDGNKLLDIRVDAGVANALASNGGLLKADGGRVLMAARTANALLNTVVNSQGAIEARSLRGKNGRIVLDGGPDGKVMVGGALSANALKGPGHGGTVEVRGQAVEVALGTQVNTLASNGLNGTWKIAADKIDVRPSAVSDGVTVHADTLSRNLASTNIELVSTKGDLDLDGSVSWASGNRLGLGSAADLTLNGRLNASGAKAGLELKAEGAIDINDKIVLGGAGSALAMDAGEGHRVNGTASVSLAGANATYVSGGYYYTVVQNLAQLQAINKNLDGLYVLGGNILGGSYYCTALQSIGGPAGVFSGTLDGLGNSIGNLSISNTGPNVGLFARSSGTLSNLKLNNLRVSDNTYGSGPSSLGALVGINSGRIANVSASGVSVVGSRLRSNALGGLVGRNINGQITNASVSGGVTAYAASTAVGGLVGENFTTAWGPEAVIENAHSNVHVAAQSTERNSLGGVGGLVGLNAKATIRASGSQGKVETYRPGLNVGGLVGYNMFGHVSDSSASGQVEAGGAGYTGGLVG
;
A
#
# COMPACT_ATOMS: atom_id res chain seq x y z
N LEU A 1 20.52 -29.77 42.15
CA LEU A 1 20.51 -30.77 41.06
C LEU A 1 19.15 -31.40 40.89
N PRO A 2 18.75 -31.86 39.65
CA PRO A 2 17.58 -32.70 39.43
C PRO A 2 17.51 -33.90 40.37
N SER A 3 16.33 -34.34 40.75
CA SER A 3 16.10 -35.44 41.70
C SER A 3 15.07 -36.44 41.17
N GLY A 4 15.15 -37.71 41.63
CA GLY A 4 14.21 -38.77 41.29
C GLY A 4 14.25 -39.19 39.84
N GLY A 5 15.36 -39.01 39.16
CA GLY A 5 15.50 -39.29 37.73
C GLY A 5 15.38 -40.79 37.42
N THR A 6 14.49 -41.15 36.51
CA THR A 6 14.28 -42.53 36.05
C THR A 6 14.24 -42.57 34.51
N VAL A 7 15.11 -43.40 33.92
CA VAL A 7 15.16 -43.62 32.47
C VAL A 7 14.09 -44.59 32.04
N VAL A 8 13.21 -44.20 31.14
CA VAL A 8 12.20 -45.08 30.54
C VAL A 8 12.88 -46.12 29.64
N GLY A 9 12.59 -47.38 29.85
CA GLY A 9 13.28 -48.50 29.17
C GLY A 9 14.57 -48.96 29.88
N GLY A 10 14.90 -48.32 31.02
CA GLY A 10 16.00 -48.75 31.89
C GLY A 10 17.42 -48.45 31.33
N SER A 11 18.41 -49.10 31.90
CA SER A 11 19.83 -48.84 31.60
C SER A 11 20.26 -49.16 30.16
N ALA A 12 19.44 -49.87 29.42
CA ALA A 12 19.66 -50.11 27.99
C ALA A 12 19.56 -48.81 27.18
N ASN A 13 18.71 -47.89 27.60
CA ASN A 13 18.51 -46.61 26.93
C ASN A 13 19.45 -45.49 27.48
N GLY A 14 19.84 -45.57 28.75
CA GLY A 14 20.73 -44.60 29.35
C GLY A 14 20.87 -44.71 30.85
N GLU A 15 21.77 -43.97 31.44
CA GLU A 15 22.10 -43.99 32.87
C GLU A 15 22.27 -42.56 33.41
N ILE A 16 21.85 -42.36 34.65
CA ILE A 16 21.96 -41.10 35.37
C ILE A 16 22.95 -41.26 36.51
N HIS A 17 24.03 -40.47 36.54
CA HIS A 17 25.07 -40.54 37.51
C HIS A 17 25.35 -39.19 38.20
N LEU A 18 25.48 -39.20 39.51
CA LEU A 18 26.04 -38.11 40.28
C LEU A 18 27.57 -38.15 40.19
N SER A 19 28.18 -37.13 39.60
CA SER A 19 29.63 -37.03 39.40
C SER A 19 30.18 -35.92 40.33
N GLY A 20 30.61 -36.29 41.56
CA GLY A 20 30.95 -35.29 42.59
C GLY A 20 29.75 -34.49 43.10
N GLY A 21 29.91 -33.72 44.15
CA GLY A 21 28.78 -33.11 44.87
C GLY A 21 27.87 -32.15 44.07
N ASN A 22 28.36 -31.55 42.96
CA ASN A 22 27.66 -30.48 42.24
C ASN A 22 27.45 -30.80 40.74
N SER A 23 27.68 -32.04 40.30
CA SER A 23 27.51 -32.41 38.88
C SER A 23 26.68 -33.68 38.70
N LEU A 24 25.74 -33.66 37.77
CA LEU A 24 24.92 -34.79 37.37
C LEU A 24 25.13 -35.06 35.88
N SER A 25 25.39 -36.33 35.53
CA SER A 25 25.53 -36.77 34.14
C SER A 25 24.38 -37.67 33.72
N VAL A 26 23.85 -37.41 32.55
CA VAL A 26 22.89 -38.28 31.86
C VAL A 26 23.62 -38.86 30.64
N ASN A 27 23.91 -40.17 30.71
CA ASN A 27 24.60 -40.89 29.62
C ASN A 27 23.54 -41.58 28.75
N GLN A 28 23.22 -40.98 27.63
CA GLN A 28 22.25 -41.49 26.67
C GLN A 28 22.89 -42.53 25.73
N LYS A 29 22.20 -43.67 25.52
CA LYS A 29 22.72 -44.76 24.68
C LYS A 29 21.90 -44.95 23.39
N VAL A 30 20.77 -44.31 23.28
CA VAL A 30 19.82 -44.35 22.13
C VAL A 30 19.60 -42.96 21.55
N ASP A 31 19.12 -42.89 20.33
CA ASP A 31 18.89 -41.57 19.67
C ASP A 31 17.81 -40.74 20.35
N LYS A 32 16.78 -41.37 20.89
CA LYS A 32 15.72 -40.72 21.66
C LYS A 32 15.61 -41.31 23.04
N LEU A 33 15.91 -40.55 24.07
CA LEU A 33 15.84 -40.91 25.48
C LEU A 33 14.65 -40.22 26.13
N ILE A 34 13.90 -40.92 26.98
CA ILE A 34 12.89 -40.34 27.88
C ILE A 34 13.36 -40.59 29.32
N ALA A 35 13.48 -39.51 30.10
CA ALA A 35 13.77 -39.51 31.52
C ALA A 35 12.67 -38.76 32.29
N ASN A 36 12.07 -39.40 33.27
CA ASN A 36 11.09 -38.79 34.18
C ASN A 36 11.81 -38.34 35.47
N TRP A 37 11.44 -37.20 35.98
CA TRP A 37 12.07 -36.58 37.16
C TRP A 37 11.04 -36.15 38.18
N ASP A 38 11.34 -36.29 39.45
CA ASP A 38 10.52 -35.68 40.52
C ASP A 38 10.70 -34.16 40.51
N SER A 39 11.91 -33.67 40.30
CA SER A 39 12.20 -32.26 40.11
C SER A 39 13.40 -32.07 39.17
N PHE A 40 13.38 -31.02 38.39
CA PHE A 40 14.51 -30.64 37.51
C PHE A 40 14.88 -29.19 37.73
N SER A 41 15.74 -28.95 38.73
CA SER A 41 16.33 -27.63 39.00
C SER A 41 17.83 -27.74 39.09
N VAL A 42 18.54 -26.66 38.75
CA VAL A 42 20.00 -26.60 38.74
C VAL A 42 20.42 -25.32 39.46
N ALA A 43 20.87 -25.44 40.70
CA ALA A 43 21.26 -24.28 41.54
C ALA A 43 22.56 -23.63 41.01
N ALA A 44 22.86 -22.43 41.47
CA ALA A 44 24.10 -21.74 41.16
C ALA A 44 25.31 -22.61 41.59
N GLY A 45 26.26 -22.78 40.70
CA GLY A 45 27.42 -23.66 40.89
C GLY A 45 27.19 -25.13 40.59
N GLU A 46 25.96 -25.55 40.32
CA GLU A 46 25.63 -26.90 39.89
C GLU A 46 25.67 -27.05 38.36
N ARG A 47 25.86 -28.28 37.90
CA ARG A 47 25.97 -28.61 36.47
C ARG A 47 25.24 -29.90 36.13
N VAL A 48 24.50 -29.89 35.01
CA VAL A 48 23.96 -31.10 34.39
C VAL A 48 24.60 -31.29 33.04
N ILE A 49 25.04 -32.50 32.72
CA ILE A 49 25.72 -32.84 31.48
C ILE A 49 24.97 -33.98 30.79
N PHE A 50 24.58 -33.77 29.54
CA PHE A 50 24.05 -34.81 28.69
C PHE A 50 25.11 -35.30 27.70
N ASN A 51 25.51 -36.57 27.85
CA ASN A 51 26.39 -37.25 26.91
C ASN A 51 25.53 -38.08 25.97
N GLN A 52 25.42 -37.65 24.73
CA GLN A 52 24.49 -38.18 23.73
C GLN A 52 25.22 -38.82 22.56
N PRO A 53 24.64 -39.82 21.86
CA PRO A 53 25.28 -40.49 20.74
C PRO A 53 25.67 -39.56 19.59
N SER A 54 24.85 -38.53 19.31
CA SER A 54 25.11 -37.57 18.23
C SER A 54 24.51 -36.20 18.52
N SER A 55 24.81 -35.21 17.69
CA SER A 55 24.23 -33.87 17.76
C SER A 55 22.70 -33.84 17.42
N SER A 56 22.19 -34.86 16.76
CA SER A 56 20.77 -35.03 16.46
C SER A 56 20.01 -35.88 17.50
N SER A 57 20.71 -36.51 18.43
CA SER A 57 20.08 -37.26 19.52
C SER A 57 19.30 -36.33 20.46
N ILE A 58 18.17 -36.79 20.98
CA ILE A 58 17.26 -35.99 21.80
C ILE A 58 17.03 -36.66 23.15
N ALA A 59 17.19 -35.92 24.25
CA ALA A 59 16.82 -36.33 25.60
C ALA A 59 15.56 -35.56 26.06
N LEU A 60 14.41 -36.24 26.15
CA LEU A 60 13.18 -35.73 26.76
C LEU A 60 13.26 -35.87 28.27
N ASN A 61 13.29 -34.76 28.98
CA ASN A 61 13.29 -34.67 30.43
C ASN A 61 11.91 -34.18 30.88
N ARG A 62 11.08 -35.09 31.39
CA ARG A 62 9.72 -34.80 31.83
C ARG A 62 9.70 -34.70 33.36
N VAL A 63 9.27 -33.58 33.93
CA VAL A 63 9.06 -33.42 35.36
C VAL A 63 7.65 -33.93 35.69
N ILE A 64 7.58 -34.95 36.51
CA ILE A 64 6.32 -35.57 36.98
C ILE A 64 5.90 -35.12 38.37
N GLY A 65 6.80 -34.40 39.08
CA GLY A 65 6.50 -33.79 40.38
C GLY A 65 5.75 -32.44 40.24
N THR A 66 5.58 -31.75 41.34
CA THR A 66 4.72 -30.55 41.43
C THR A 66 5.49 -29.23 41.51
N LYS A 67 6.82 -29.28 41.43
CA LYS A 67 7.67 -28.07 41.54
C LYS A 67 8.07 -27.55 40.17
N ALA A 68 8.08 -26.24 39.98
CA ALA A 68 8.65 -25.60 38.82
C ALA A 68 10.18 -25.86 38.71
N SER A 69 10.71 -25.86 37.52
CA SER A 69 12.14 -25.92 37.28
C SER A 69 12.78 -24.54 37.44
N ASP A 70 13.78 -24.45 38.29
CA ASP A 70 14.61 -23.24 38.52
C ASP A 70 16.04 -23.55 38.09
N ILE A 71 16.47 -22.93 37.00
CA ILE A 71 17.79 -23.12 36.41
C ILE A 71 18.62 -21.87 36.68
N GLN A 72 19.52 -21.96 37.64
CA GLN A 72 20.49 -20.90 38.00
C GLN A 72 21.94 -21.34 37.70
N GLY A 73 22.17 -22.60 37.39
CA GLY A 73 23.43 -23.21 37.11
C GLY A 73 23.62 -23.53 35.63
N ARG A 74 24.37 -24.59 35.34
CA ARG A 74 24.82 -24.92 34.00
C ARG A 74 24.19 -26.21 33.45
N ILE A 75 23.77 -26.16 32.20
CA ILE A 75 23.32 -27.32 31.43
C ILE A 75 24.18 -27.42 30.17
N ASP A 76 24.83 -28.54 29.96
CA ASP A 76 25.62 -28.81 28.77
C ASP A 76 25.14 -30.08 28.07
N ALA A 77 25.05 -30.07 26.74
CA ALA A 77 24.71 -31.24 25.94
C ALA A 77 25.36 -31.17 24.55
N ASN A 78 25.82 -32.29 24.04
CA ASN A 78 26.28 -32.35 22.66
C ASN A 78 25.16 -32.59 21.64
N GLY A 79 23.97 -33.01 22.09
CA GLY A 79 22.73 -33.15 21.31
C GLY A 79 21.64 -32.24 21.82
N GLN A 80 20.40 -32.61 21.57
CA GLN A 80 19.23 -31.81 21.91
C GLN A 80 18.64 -32.21 23.28
N VAL A 81 18.16 -31.20 24.02
CA VAL A 81 17.50 -31.39 25.32
C VAL A 81 16.08 -30.85 25.20
N PHE A 82 15.10 -31.71 25.50
CA PHE A 82 13.72 -31.30 25.71
C PHE A 82 13.45 -31.31 27.23
N LEU A 83 13.06 -30.18 27.80
CA LEU A 83 12.66 -30.04 29.20
C LEU A 83 11.19 -29.69 29.28
N VAL A 84 10.39 -30.62 29.78
CA VAL A 84 8.93 -30.45 29.94
C VAL A 84 8.60 -30.39 31.41
N ASN A 85 8.02 -29.25 31.84
CA ASN A 85 7.54 -29.09 33.21
C ASN A 85 6.25 -28.26 33.23
N PRO A 86 5.08 -28.90 33.42
CA PRO A 86 3.79 -28.19 33.49
C PRO A 86 3.70 -27.13 34.59
N ASN A 87 4.56 -27.22 35.62
CA ASN A 87 4.57 -26.29 36.75
C ASN A 87 5.35 -24.98 36.44
N GLY A 88 6.05 -24.90 35.31
CA GLY A 88 6.85 -23.75 34.92
C GLY A 88 8.34 -24.06 34.76
N VAL A 89 9.01 -23.26 33.96
CA VAL A 89 10.47 -23.30 33.77
C VAL A 89 11.03 -21.88 33.86
N LEU A 90 11.99 -21.67 34.75
CA LEU A 90 12.70 -20.41 34.92
C LEU A 90 14.20 -20.61 34.65
N PHE A 91 14.74 -19.82 33.72
CA PHE A 91 16.17 -19.61 33.56
C PHE A 91 16.55 -18.28 34.22
N GLY A 92 17.24 -18.33 35.34
CA GLY A 92 17.65 -17.14 36.08
C GLY A 92 18.94 -16.52 35.52
N ARG A 93 19.40 -15.44 36.13
CA ARG A 93 20.57 -14.66 35.68
C ARG A 93 21.88 -15.47 35.61
N GLY A 94 22.01 -16.51 36.47
CA GLY A 94 23.17 -17.39 36.50
C GLY A 94 23.12 -18.53 35.48
N ALA A 95 21.98 -18.75 34.86
CA ALA A 95 21.76 -19.87 33.95
C ALA A 95 22.70 -19.79 32.72
N GLN A 96 23.42 -20.87 32.46
CA GLN A 96 24.22 -21.07 31.26
C GLN A 96 23.81 -22.39 30.63
N VAL A 97 23.13 -22.32 29.53
CA VAL A 97 22.64 -23.49 28.78
C VAL A 97 23.38 -23.54 27.44
N ASN A 98 24.22 -24.59 27.26
CA ASN A 98 25.02 -24.81 26.06
C ASN A 98 24.68 -26.20 25.52
N VAL A 99 23.90 -26.27 24.50
CA VAL A 99 23.30 -27.53 24.01
C VAL A 99 23.32 -27.60 22.49
N GLY A 100 23.16 -28.80 21.93
CA GLY A 100 22.94 -28.95 20.49
C GLY A 100 21.61 -28.36 20.03
N GLY A 101 20.60 -28.37 20.88
CA GLY A 101 19.30 -27.72 20.72
C GLY A 101 18.51 -27.83 22.01
N LEU A 102 17.53 -26.94 22.20
CA LEU A 102 16.68 -26.91 23.38
C LEU A 102 15.22 -26.76 23.00
N VAL A 103 14.35 -27.53 23.61
CA VAL A 103 12.93 -27.21 23.75
C VAL A 103 12.58 -27.19 25.24
N ALA A 104 12.18 -26.04 25.76
CA ALA A 104 11.66 -25.91 27.11
C ALA A 104 10.16 -25.61 27.04
N SER A 105 9.33 -26.43 27.69
CA SER A 105 7.89 -26.37 27.53
C SER A 105 7.13 -26.59 28.84
N THR A 106 6.07 -25.84 29.06
CA THR A 106 5.06 -26.14 30.08
C THR A 106 3.91 -27.01 29.51
N LEU A 107 3.90 -27.24 28.23
CA LEU A 107 3.00 -28.18 27.57
C LEU A 107 3.71 -29.52 27.43
N ASP A 108 2.97 -30.61 27.54
CA ASP A 108 3.53 -31.96 27.45
C ASP A 108 3.53 -32.50 26.02
N ILE A 109 4.38 -33.47 25.79
CA ILE A 109 4.42 -34.26 24.56
C ILE A 109 4.25 -35.73 24.93
N THR A 110 3.36 -36.44 24.26
CA THR A 110 3.20 -37.88 24.49
C THR A 110 4.43 -38.69 24.04
N ASP A 111 4.68 -39.82 24.65
CA ASP A 111 5.76 -40.71 24.26
C ASP A 111 5.63 -41.15 22.79
N ALA A 112 4.41 -41.34 22.31
CA ALA A 112 4.13 -41.69 20.92
C ALA A 112 4.49 -40.57 19.96
N GLU A 113 4.13 -39.29 20.26
CA GLU A 113 4.52 -38.13 19.47
C GLU A 113 6.05 -37.95 19.49
N PHE A 114 6.68 -38.07 20.66
CA PHE A 114 8.12 -37.93 20.78
C PHE A 114 8.89 -38.98 19.98
N ASN A 115 8.48 -40.23 20.05
CA ASN A 115 9.10 -41.34 19.33
C ASN A 115 8.69 -41.47 17.87
N GLY A 116 7.68 -40.73 17.44
CA GLY A 116 7.13 -40.78 16.09
C GLY A 116 8.02 -40.07 15.04
N ASN A 117 7.46 -39.17 14.30
CA ASN A 117 8.13 -38.47 13.22
C ASN A 117 9.27 -37.56 13.76
N SER A 118 10.46 -37.66 13.17
CA SER A 118 11.64 -36.89 13.57
C SER A 118 11.65 -35.43 13.14
N SER A 119 10.69 -34.98 12.37
CA SER A 119 10.61 -33.60 11.85
C SER A 119 9.51 -32.76 12.48
N ARG A 120 8.59 -33.37 13.24
CA ARG A 120 7.43 -32.66 13.82
C ARG A 120 7.15 -33.13 15.25
N TYR A 121 7.00 -32.16 16.16
CA TYR A 121 6.70 -32.42 17.56
C TYR A 121 5.53 -31.57 18.01
N ARG A 122 4.47 -32.22 18.53
CA ARG A 122 3.26 -31.57 19.02
C ARG A 122 3.23 -31.56 20.55
N PHE A 123 3.06 -30.40 21.12
CA PHE A 123 2.97 -30.15 22.55
C PHE A 123 1.56 -29.67 22.90
N THR A 124 0.95 -30.28 23.87
CA THR A 124 -0.41 -29.96 24.31
C THR A 124 -0.51 -29.96 25.84
N GLY A 125 -1.44 -29.24 26.38
CA GLY A 125 -1.73 -29.31 27.80
C GLY A 125 -2.56 -28.12 28.33
N PRO A 126 -3.20 -28.30 29.48
CA PRO A 126 -3.99 -27.25 30.13
C PRO A 126 -3.13 -26.28 30.95
N SER A 127 -1.80 -26.27 30.79
CA SER A 127 -0.92 -25.43 31.61
C SER A 127 -1.26 -23.95 31.49
N THR A 128 -1.33 -23.27 32.63
CA THR A 128 -1.42 -21.81 32.75
C THR A 128 -0.07 -21.20 33.09
N ASN A 129 0.98 -22.01 33.23
CA ASN A 129 2.32 -21.60 33.60
C ASN A 129 3.17 -21.24 32.37
N GLY A 130 4.32 -20.63 32.58
CA GLY A 130 5.16 -20.13 31.53
C GLY A 130 6.60 -20.64 31.56
N VAL A 131 7.30 -20.36 30.47
CA VAL A 131 8.75 -20.47 30.35
C VAL A 131 9.35 -19.09 30.36
N LEU A 132 10.15 -18.79 31.35
CA LEU A 132 10.69 -17.46 31.62
C LEU A 132 12.22 -17.50 31.58
N ASN A 133 12.84 -16.63 30.78
CA ASN A 133 14.29 -16.40 30.80
C ASN A 133 14.56 -15.01 31.39
N HIS A 134 14.90 -14.97 32.67
CA HIS A 134 15.15 -13.73 33.41
C HIS A 134 16.63 -13.38 33.48
N GLY A 135 17.32 -13.33 32.34
CA GLY A 135 18.71 -12.93 32.23
C GLY A 135 19.70 -14.08 32.03
N GLY A 136 19.21 -15.30 31.83
CA GLY A 136 20.04 -16.46 31.48
C GLY A 136 20.58 -16.38 30.06
N ALA A 137 21.70 -17.08 29.82
CA ALA A 137 22.30 -17.27 28.52
C ALA A 137 21.99 -18.68 27.99
N ILE A 138 21.21 -18.77 26.93
CA ILE A 138 20.81 -20.02 26.29
C ILE A 138 21.40 -20.03 24.88
N THR A 139 22.27 -21.00 24.59
CA THR A 139 22.99 -21.10 23.34
C THR A 139 22.87 -22.49 22.75
N ALA A 140 22.43 -22.58 21.50
CA ALA A 140 22.49 -23.80 20.72
C ALA A 140 23.78 -23.86 19.87
N ALA A 141 24.26 -25.05 19.61
CA ALA A 141 25.34 -25.28 18.65
C ALA A 141 24.91 -24.79 17.24
N GLU A 142 25.87 -24.51 16.36
CA GLU A 142 25.58 -24.08 14.99
C GLU A 142 24.66 -25.08 14.29
N GLY A 143 23.56 -24.57 13.69
CA GLY A 143 22.53 -25.36 13.04
C GLY A 143 21.44 -25.90 13.99
N GLY A 144 21.66 -25.83 15.31
CA GLY A 144 20.68 -26.19 16.32
C GLY A 144 19.64 -25.10 16.57
N SER A 145 18.57 -25.45 17.28
CA SER A 145 17.45 -24.53 17.51
C SER A 145 17.05 -24.48 18.99
N ILE A 146 16.42 -23.38 19.37
CA ILE A 146 15.88 -23.19 20.72
C ILE A 146 14.41 -22.79 20.58
N ALA A 147 13.52 -23.54 21.25
CA ALA A 147 12.11 -23.25 21.35
C ALA A 147 11.66 -23.17 22.80
N LEU A 148 10.98 -22.09 23.16
CA LEU A 148 10.38 -21.89 24.47
C LEU A 148 8.86 -21.85 24.31
N LEU A 149 8.12 -22.77 24.96
CA LEU A 149 6.71 -23.00 24.72
C LEU A 149 5.91 -23.00 26.04
N GLY A 150 4.75 -22.37 26.06
CA GLY A 150 3.88 -22.35 27.23
C GLY A 150 2.64 -21.48 27.04
N ALA A 151 1.88 -21.29 28.11
CA ALA A 151 0.80 -20.29 28.11
C ALA A 151 1.40 -18.88 28.04
N GLN A 152 2.53 -18.67 28.70
CA GLN A 152 3.30 -17.43 28.67
C GLN A 152 4.79 -17.77 28.44
N VAL A 153 5.43 -17.01 27.59
CA VAL A 153 6.87 -17.11 27.32
C VAL A 153 7.46 -15.71 27.38
N ASP A 154 8.45 -15.49 28.25
CA ASP A 154 9.10 -14.19 28.40
C ASP A 154 10.62 -14.34 28.36
N ASN A 155 11.27 -13.64 27.43
CA ASN A 155 12.72 -13.57 27.36
C ASN A 155 13.22 -12.18 27.76
N ARG A 156 14.03 -12.11 28.79
CA ARG A 156 14.80 -10.92 29.21
C ARG A 156 16.31 -11.19 29.24
N GLY A 157 16.71 -12.36 28.85
CA GLY A 157 18.09 -12.79 28.71
C GLY A 157 18.54 -12.84 27.26
N THR A 158 19.45 -13.77 26.98
CA THR A 158 20.02 -13.97 25.65
C THR A 158 19.74 -15.39 25.16
N VAL A 159 19.19 -15.50 23.94
CA VAL A 159 18.91 -16.77 23.27
C VAL A 159 19.57 -16.76 21.90
N LEU A 160 20.53 -17.68 21.67
CA LEU A 160 21.40 -17.71 20.49
C LEU A 160 21.32 -19.07 19.78
N ALA A 161 20.99 -19.07 18.48
CA ALA A 161 20.97 -20.28 17.65
C ALA A 161 21.41 -19.98 16.22
N GLN A 162 22.73 -19.80 16.03
CA GLN A 162 23.30 -19.49 14.72
C GLN A 162 23.03 -20.59 13.70
N MET A 163 22.60 -20.23 12.48
CA MET A 163 22.24 -21.12 11.37
C MET A 163 21.05 -22.06 11.67
N GLY A 164 20.42 -21.92 12.82
CA GLY A 164 19.27 -22.70 13.25
C GLY A 164 18.00 -21.86 13.34
N GLY A 165 17.32 -21.94 14.49
CA GLY A 165 16.13 -21.15 14.76
C GLY A 165 15.92 -20.88 16.23
N VAL A 166 15.35 -19.71 16.55
CA VAL A 166 14.84 -19.37 17.87
C VAL A 166 13.33 -19.18 17.77
N GLY A 167 12.58 -19.86 18.64
CA GLY A 167 11.14 -19.74 18.67
C GLY A 167 10.59 -19.50 20.06
N LEU A 168 9.65 -18.55 20.20
CA LEU A 168 8.81 -18.37 21.39
C LEU A 168 7.36 -18.66 20.97
N GLY A 169 6.73 -19.64 21.58
CA GLY A 169 5.35 -20.05 21.25
C GLY A 169 4.42 -20.02 22.45
N ALA A 170 3.29 -19.32 22.36
CA ALA A 170 2.29 -19.25 23.42
C ALA A 170 0.92 -19.77 22.98
N GLY A 171 0.40 -20.76 23.68
CA GLY A 171 -0.87 -21.41 23.38
C GLY A 171 -1.06 -22.65 24.23
N SER A 172 -2.08 -23.45 23.90
CA SER A 172 -2.39 -24.74 24.56
C SER A 172 -2.13 -25.96 23.67
N ASP A 173 -1.90 -25.75 22.38
CA ASP A 173 -1.60 -26.79 21.40
C ASP A 173 -0.66 -26.18 20.33
N LEU A 174 0.58 -26.61 20.33
CA LEU A 174 1.62 -26.10 19.43
C LEU A 174 2.33 -27.25 18.73
N THR A 175 2.62 -27.02 17.45
CA THR A 175 3.43 -27.95 16.64
C THR A 175 4.71 -27.27 16.19
N LEU A 176 5.85 -27.90 16.49
CA LEU A 176 7.16 -27.52 15.98
C LEU A 176 7.49 -28.33 14.74
N ASN A 177 7.87 -27.65 13.65
CA ASN A 177 8.34 -28.29 12.42
C ASN A 177 9.84 -28.03 12.27
N PHE A 178 10.61 -29.09 11.97
CA PHE A 178 12.06 -29.04 11.81
C PHE A 178 12.51 -29.54 10.43
N ASP A 179 13.64 -29.04 9.98
CA ASP A 179 14.48 -29.62 8.93
C ASP A 179 15.82 -29.99 9.58
N GLY A 180 16.01 -31.29 9.85
CA GLY A 180 17.10 -31.72 10.74
C GLY A 180 16.95 -31.09 12.13
N ASN A 181 17.97 -30.37 12.58
CA ASN A 181 17.95 -29.63 13.86
C ASN A 181 17.46 -28.18 13.73
N LYS A 182 17.16 -27.74 12.49
CA LYS A 182 16.72 -26.37 12.20
C LYS A 182 15.22 -26.24 12.35
N LEU A 183 14.77 -25.37 13.27
CA LEU A 183 13.38 -25.03 13.44
C LEU A 183 12.90 -24.21 12.23
N LEU A 184 11.89 -24.75 11.51
CA LEU A 184 11.30 -24.09 10.35
C LEU A 184 10.11 -23.22 10.73
N ASP A 185 9.27 -23.73 11.67
CA ASP A 185 7.95 -23.16 11.92
C ASP A 185 7.44 -23.53 13.31
N ILE A 186 6.67 -22.64 13.91
CA ILE A 186 5.84 -22.88 15.09
C ILE A 186 4.39 -22.64 14.67
N ARG A 187 3.58 -23.68 14.71
CA ARG A 187 2.14 -23.57 14.48
C ARG A 187 1.41 -23.62 15.82
N VAL A 188 0.64 -22.59 16.12
CA VAL A 188 -0.23 -22.56 17.30
C VAL A 188 -1.62 -23.02 16.88
N ASP A 189 -1.96 -24.27 17.21
CA ASP A 189 -3.23 -24.91 16.80
C ASP A 189 -4.39 -24.52 17.72
N ALA A 190 -4.12 -24.26 19.00
CA ALA A 190 -5.12 -23.76 19.94
C ALA A 190 -4.53 -22.70 20.88
N GLY A 191 -5.33 -21.67 21.11
CA GLY A 191 -5.00 -20.57 22.03
C GLY A 191 -5.32 -20.89 23.48
N VAL A 192 -4.82 -20.06 24.35
CA VAL A 192 -5.12 -20.05 25.78
C VAL A 192 -5.44 -18.64 26.23
N ALA A 193 -6.28 -18.49 27.25
CA ALA A 193 -6.53 -17.20 27.85
C ALA A 193 -5.22 -16.61 28.40
N ASN A 194 -4.97 -15.32 28.14
CA ASN A 194 -3.74 -14.63 28.50
C ASN A 194 -2.46 -15.19 27.84
N ALA A 195 -2.58 -15.82 26.68
CA ALA A 195 -1.41 -16.20 25.88
C ALA A 195 -0.52 -14.98 25.62
N LEU A 196 0.78 -15.11 25.88
CA LEU A 196 1.75 -14.03 25.64
C LEU A 196 3.12 -14.61 25.32
N ALA A 197 3.66 -14.25 24.18
CA ALA A 197 5.08 -14.40 23.84
C ALA A 197 5.73 -13.02 23.86
N SER A 198 6.71 -12.83 24.75
CA SER A 198 7.32 -11.53 25.04
C SER A 198 8.85 -11.60 24.92
N ASN A 199 9.46 -10.57 24.35
CA ASN A 199 10.91 -10.40 24.30
C ASN A 199 11.33 -8.99 24.71
N GLY A 200 12.01 -8.88 25.84
CA GLY A 200 12.69 -7.68 26.31
C GLY A 200 14.21 -7.80 26.30
N GLY A 201 14.75 -8.96 25.94
CA GLY A 201 16.18 -9.25 25.82
C GLY A 201 16.66 -9.36 24.38
N LEU A 202 17.49 -10.37 24.10
CA LEU A 202 18.05 -10.65 22.79
C LEU A 202 17.63 -12.05 22.31
N LEU A 203 17.02 -12.11 21.11
CA LEU A 203 16.83 -13.33 20.34
C LEU A 203 17.68 -13.26 19.09
N LYS A 204 18.57 -14.23 18.87
CA LYS A 204 19.51 -14.18 17.75
C LYS A 204 19.66 -15.53 17.05
N ALA A 205 19.43 -15.51 15.73
CA ALA A 205 19.57 -16.67 14.85
C ALA A 205 20.11 -16.23 13.48
N ASP A 206 21.34 -15.73 13.43
CA ASP A 206 21.95 -15.33 12.17
C ASP A 206 22.08 -16.52 11.22
N GLY A 207 21.71 -16.31 9.94
CA GLY A 207 21.62 -17.36 8.93
C GLY A 207 20.40 -18.29 9.09
N GLY A 208 19.55 -18.01 10.04
CA GLY A 208 18.36 -18.78 10.37
C GLY A 208 17.12 -17.92 10.52
N ARG A 209 16.30 -18.24 11.50
CA ARG A 209 15.03 -17.53 11.74
C ARG A 209 14.71 -17.36 13.21
N VAL A 210 14.04 -16.27 13.52
CA VAL A 210 13.43 -16.02 14.83
C VAL A 210 11.91 -15.93 14.64
N LEU A 211 11.19 -16.74 15.41
CA LEU A 211 9.75 -16.88 15.36
C LEU A 211 9.15 -16.56 16.73
N MET A 212 8.20 -15.64 16.77
CA MET A 212 7.33 -15.44 17.94
C MET A 212 5.90 -15.66 17.48
N ALA A 213 5.23 -16.65 18.04
CA ALA A 213 3.87 -17.00 17.66
C ALA A 213 3.02 -17.22 18.92
N ALA A 214 1.83 -16.62 18.95
CA ALA A 214 0.89 -16.80 20.03
C ALA A 214 -0.55 -16.76 19.52
N ARG A 215 -1.45 -17.47 20.24
CA ARG A 215 -2.88 -17.46 19.95
C ARG A 215 -3.67 -17.35 21.25
N THR A 216 -4.61 -16.40 21.29
CA THR A 216 -5.56 -16.29 22.40
C THR A 216 -6.79 -17.18 22.21
N ALA A 217 -7.33 -17.70 23.29
CA ALA A 217 -8.60 -18.42 23.27
C ALA A 217 -9.83 -17.50 23.23
N ASN A 218 -9.64 -16.22 23.52
CA ASN A 218 -10.72 -15.24 23.58
C ASN A 218 -10.60 -14.26 22.40
N ALA A 219 -11.73 -13.95 21.78
CA ALA A 219 -11.82 -12.95 20.70
C ALA A 219 -11.65 -11.47 21.17
N LEU A 220 -11.22 -11.27 22.39
CA LEU A 220 -10.86 -9.93 22.90
C LEU A 220 -9.47 -9.58 22.38
N LEU A 221 -9.30 -8.36 21.88
CA LEU A 221 -8.08 -7.84 21.28
C LEU A 221 -6.95 -7.69 22.33
N ASN A 222 -6.45 -8.82 22.83
CA ASN A 222 -5.35 -8.87 23.78
C ASN A 222 -4.02 -8.87 23.07
N THR A 223 -3.03 -8.21 23.65
CA THR A 223 -1.63 -8.33 23.21
C THR A 223 -1.15 -9.74 23.51
N VAL A 224 -0.81 -10.48 22.46
CA VAL A 224 -0.34 -11.87 22.56
C VAL A 224 1.12 -12.02 22.15
N VAL A 225 1.66 -11.10 21.37
CA VAL A 225 3.08 -11.00 21.02
C VAL A 225 3.55 -9.59 21.34
N ASN A 226 4.63 -9.47 22.11
CA ASN A 226 5.21 -8.20 22.49
C ASN A 226 6.75 -8.28 22.44
N SER A 227 7.35 -7.63 21.47
CA SER A 227 8.81 -7.52 21.37
C SER A 227 9.24 -6.07 21.51
N GLN A 228 9.95 -5.77 22.59
CA GLN A 228 10.53 -4.46 22.87
C GLN A 228 12.07 -4.52 22.95
N GLY A 229 12.64 -5.71 22.95
CA GLY A 229 14.08 -5.95 22.96
C GLY A 229 14.69 -5.98 21.56
N ALA A 230 15.78 -6.73 21.42
CA ALA A 230 16.47 -6.93 20.15
C ALA A 230 16.18 -8.30 19.56
N ILE A 231 15.99 -8.34 18.25
CA ILE A 231 15.89 -9.56 17.46
C ILE A 231 16.86 -9.46 16.28
N GLU A 232 17.72 -10.47 16.14
CA GLU A 232 18.70 -10.54 15.07
C GLU A 232 18.57 -11.89 14.33
N ALA A 233 18.29 -11.81 13.04
CA ALA A 233 18.36 -12.93 12.11
C ALA A 233 19.03 -12.42 10.82
N ARG A 234 20.29 -12.01 10.94
CA ARG A 234 21.07 -11.46 9.82
C ARG A 234 21.38 -12.55 8.82
N SER A 235 21.49 -12.17 7.55
CA SER A 235 21.93 -13.10 6.52
C SER A 235 23.38 -13.55 6.76
N LEU A 236 23.62 -14.84 6.64
CA LEU A 236 24.91 -15.43 6.91
C LEU A 236 25.19 -16.58 5.92
N ARG A 237 26.38 -16.60 5.32
CA ARG A 237 26.82 -17.66 4.37
C ARG A 237 25.80 -17.94 3.26
N GLY A 238 25.23 -16.88 2.67
CA GLY A 238 24.21 -17.00 1.61
C GLY A 238 22.82 -17.46 2.05
N LYS A 239 22.60 -17.60 3.35
CA LYS A 239 21.27 -17.86 3.93
C LYS A 239 20.68 -16.55 4.43
N ASN A 240 19.53 -16.16 3.85
CA ASN A 240 18.82 -14.97 4.29
C ASN A 240 18.16 -15.22 5.64
N GLY A 241 18.27 -14.24 6.53
CA GLY A 241 17.59 -14.28 7.82
C GLY A 241 16.09 -14.04 7.70
N ARG A 242 15.34 -14.52 8.67
CA ARG A 242 13.89 -14.31 8.74
C ARG A 242 13.44 -14.07 10.18
N ILE A 243 12.65 -13.02 10.38
CA ILE A 243 12.00 -12.70 11.66
C ILE A 243 10.49 -12.70 11.41
N VAL A 244 9.74 -13.46 12.22
CA VAL A 244 8.27 -13.52 12.16
C VAL A 244 7.69 -13.30 13.54
N LEU A 245 6.81 -12.30 13.66
CA LEU A 245 6.00 -12.04 14.84
C LEU A 245 4.53 -12.25 14.47
N ASP A 246 3.90 -13.27 15.00
CA ASP A 246 2.56 -13.72 14.61
C ASP A 246 1.62 -13.82 15.81
N GLY A 247 0.63 -12.92 15.87
CA GLY A 247 -0.41 -12.89 16.88
C GLY A 247 -1.64 -13.75 16.57
N GLY A 248 -1.63 -14.47 15.44
CA GLY A 248 -2.80 -15.20 14.96
C GLY A 248 -3.94 -14.27 14.49
N PRO A 249 -5.10 -14.85 14.16
CA PRO A 249 -6.22 -14.08 13.58
C PRO A 249 -6.93 -13.16 14.58
N ASP A 250 -6.75 -13.38 15.88
CA ASP A 250 -7.51 -12.70 16.95
C ASP A 250 -6.62 -11.90 17.91
N GLY A 251 -5.31 -11.96 17.76
CA GLY A 251 -4.36 -11.34 18.68
C GLY A 251 -3.76 -10.03 18.19
N LYS A 252 -3.36 -9.19 19.14
CA LYS A 252 -2.60 -7.95 18.89
C LYS A 252 -1.10 -8.22 19.04
N VAL A 253 -0.31 -7.68 18.13
CA VAL A 253 1.15 -7.71 18.17
C VAL A 253 1.69 -6.31 18.47
N MET A 254 2.50 -6.17 19.51
CA MET A 254 3.24 -4.95 19.81
C MET A 254 4.71 -5.13 19.43
N VAL A 255 5.24 -4.19 18.66
CA VAL A 255 6.61 -4.20 18.15
C VAL A 255 7.35 -2.94 18.58
N GLY A 256 8.52 -3.11 19.13
CA GLY A 256 9.45 -2.04 19.49
C GLY A 256 10.90 -2.52 19.37
N GLY A 257 11.83 -1.75 19.91
CA GLY A 257 13.23 -2.09 19.92
C GLY A 257 13.87 -2.17 18.53
N ALA A 258 14.78 -3.13 18.34
CA ALA A 258 15.56 -3.28 17.13
C ALA A 258 15.40 -4.67 16.51
N LEU A 259 15.02 -4.73 15.23
CA LEU A 259 14.91 -5.96 14.45
C LEU A 259 15.90 -5.89 13.28
N SER A 260 16.82 -6.83 13.21
CA SER A 260 17.90 -6.83 12.21
C SER A 260 17.90 -8.14 11.42
N ALA A 261 17.63 -8.04 10.12
CA ALA A 261 17.77 -9.11 9.15
C ALA A 261 18.66 -8.66 7.98
N ASN A 262 19.69 -7.88 8.27
CA ASN A 262 20.58 -7.29 7.27
C ASN A 262 21.62 -8.29 6.72
N ALA A 263 22.25 -7.92 5.62
CA ALA A 263 23.34 -8.63 4.95
C ALA A 263 24.53 -7.68 4.75
N LEU A 264 25.02 -7.04 5.83
CA LEU A 264 26.10 -6.06 5.77
C LEU A 264 27.50 -6.70 5.75
N LYS A 265 27.59 -7.97 6.14
CA LYS A 265 28.86 -8.74 6.16
C LYS A 265 28.82 -9.85 5.12
N GLY A 266 29.48 -9.63 3.99
CA GLY A 266 29.60 -10.63 2.93
C GLY A 266 28.52 -10.51 1.83
N PRO A 267 28.53 -11.44 0.88
CA PRO A 267 27.53 -11.48 -0.20
C PRO A 267 26.18 -11.98 0.31
N GLY A 268 25.12 -11.48 -0.27
CA GLY A 268 23.77 -11.94 0.01
C GLY A 268 22.73 -10.80 0.03
N HIS A 269 21.47 -11.19 0.04
CA HIS A 269 20.35 -10.28 0.15
C HIS A 269 19.99 -10.04 1.61
N GLY A 270 19.41 -8.90 1.90
CA GLY A 270 18.75 -8.65 3.17
C GLY A 270 17.59 -9.65 3.38
N GLY A 271 17.34 -9.99 4.64
CA GLY A 271 16.27 -10.92 5.02
C GLY A 271 14.90 -10.27 5.11
N THR A 272 13.95 -10.97 5.72
CA THR A 272 12.58 -10.51 5.88
C THR A 272 12.22 -10.34 7.36
N VAL A 273 11.45 -9.31 7.65
CA VAL A 273 10.81 -9.09 8.94
C VAL A 273 9.30 -9.02 8.70
N GLU A 274 8.57 -9.99 9.23
CA GLU A 274 7.12 -10.10 9.09
C GLU A 274 6.44 -9.91 10.44
N VAL A 275 5.47 -9.01 10.50
CA VAL A 275 4.63 -8.78 11.68
C VAL A 275 3.17 -8.89 11.25
N ARG A 276 2.44 -9.80 11.87
CA ARG A 276 1.03 -10.02 11.54
C ARG A 276 0.19 -10.34 12.77
N GLY A 277 -1.04 -9.91 12.74
CA GLY A 277 -2.05 -10.15 13.77
C GLY A 277 -3.39 -9.56 13.38
N GLN A 278 -4.39 -9.68 14.23
CA GLN A 278 -5.65 -8.94 14.04
C GLN A 278 -5.38 -7.42 14.08
N ALA A 279 -4.56 -6.99 15.03
CA ALA A 279 -4.04 -5.64 15.11
C ALA A 279 -2.53 -5.66 15.34
N VAL A 280 -1.85 -4.66 14.85
CA VAL A 280 -0.41 -4.43 15.05
C VAL A 280 -0.22 -3.00 15.56
N GLU A 281 0.63 -2.85 16.55
CA GLU A 281 1.03 -1.56 17.09
C GLU A 281 2.55 -1.48 17.12
N VAL A 282 3.10 -0.52 16.39
CA VAL A 282 4.54 -0.29 16.29
C VAL A 282 4.93 0.90 17.12
N ALA A 283 5.84 0.70 18.08
CA ALA A 283 6.37 1.79 18.91
C ALA A 283 7.12 2.81 18.04
N LEU A 284 7.02 4.08 18.42
CA LEU A 284 7.58 5.20 17.67
C LEU A 284 9.09 5.05 17.39
N GLY A 285 9.85 4.52 18.37
CA GLY A 285 11.31 4.35 18.26
C GLY A 285 11.77 3.05 17.58
N THR A 286 10.87 2.24 17.04
CA THR A 286 11.21 0.96 16.41
C THR A 286 12.21 1.13 15.27
N GLN A 287 13.25 0.27 15.25
CA GLN A 287 14.29 0.24 14.23
C GLN A 287 14.29 -1.11 13.52
N VAL A 288 14.17 -1.10 12.20
CA VAL A 288 14.23 -2.29 11.35
C VAL A 288 15.32 -2.11 10.30
N ASN A 289 16.22 -3.08 10.18
CA ASN A 289 17.30 -3.04 9.23
C ASN A 289 17.36 -4.33 8.43
N THR A 290 17.19 -4.21 7.12
CA THR A 290 17.32 -5.32 6.17
C THR A 290 18.23 -4.97 5.00
N LEU A 291 19.13 -4.00 5.18
CA LEU A 291 20.09 -3.58 4.15
C LEU A 291 21.00 -4.71 3.71
N ALA A 292 21.38 -4.70 2.45
CA ALA A 292 22.42 -5.55 1.87
C ALA A 292 23.55 -4.71 1.28
N SER A 293 24.81 -5.04 1.61
CA SER A 293 25.96 -4.36 1.02
C SER A 293 26.21 -4.77 -0.43
N ASN A 294 25.94 -6.03 -0.77
CA ASN A 294 26.22 -6.63 -2.07
C ASN A 294 25.01 -7.44 -2.59
N GLY A 295 23.81 -6.92 -2.42
CA GLY A 295 22.59 -7.59 -2.84
C GLY A 295 21.38 -6.67 -2.77
N LEU A 296 20.20 -7.26 -2.87
CA LEU A 296 18.94 -6.54 -2.70
C LEU A 296 18.63 -6.36 -1.22
N ASN A 297 18.16 -5.18 -0.84
CA ASN A 297 17.64 -4.95 0.50
C ASN A 297 16.40 -5.82 0.73
N GLY A 298 16.23 -6.27 1.98
CA GLY A 298 15.07 -7.05 2.38
C GLY A 298 13.83 -6.19 2.60
N THR A 299 12.83 -6.78 3.24
CA THR A 299 11.52 -6.14 3.42
C THR A 299 11.02 -6.32 4.86
N TRP A 300 10.46 -5.26 5.40
CA TRP A 300 9.63 -5.26 6.60
C TRP A 300 8.16 -5.21 6.19
N LYS A 301 7.43 -6.30 6.49
CA LYS A 301 6.01 -6.43 6.19
C LYS A 301 5.17 -6.37 7.46
N ILE A 302 4.14 -5.55 7.44
CA ILE A 302 3.12 -5.45 8.49
C ILE A 302 1.78 -5.81 7.88
N ALA A 303 1.08 -6.79 8.47
CA ALA A 303 -0.26 -7.20 8.07
C ALA A 303 -1.21 -7.20 9.28
N ALA A 304 -2.32 -6.51 9.16
CA ALA A 304 -3.38 -6.44 10.17
C ALA A 304 -4.75 -6.33 9.49
N ASP A 305 -5.83 -6.52 10.24
CA ASP A 305 -7.18 -6.41 9.68
C ASP A 305 -7.44 -5.02 9.09
N LYS A 306 -6.99 -3.98 9.78
CA LYS A 306 -7.00 -2.58 9.35
C LYS A 306 -5.62 -1.96 9.63
N ILE A 307 -5.21 -1.00 8.80
CA ILE A 307 -3.95 -0.26 8.97
C ILE A 307 -4.23 1.24 9.08
N ASP A 308 -3.78 1.84 10.16
CA ASP A 308 -3.83 3.27 10.40
C ASP A 308 -2.40 3.82 10.55
N VAL A 309 -1.96 4.62 9.58
CA VAL A 309 -0.70 5.36 9.66
C VAL A 309 -1.02 6.78 10.12
N ARG A 310 -0.48 7.19 11.27
CA ARG A 310 -0.80 8.46 11.90
C ARG A 310 0.44 9.33 12.12
N PRO A 311 0.28 10.65 12.26
CA PRO A 311 1.35 11.54 12.74
C PRO A 311 1.81 11.16 14.15
N SER A 312 3.06 11.46 14.50
CA SER A 312 3.66 11.13 15.80
C SER A 312 2.94 11.73 17.00
N ALA A 313 2.16 12.80 16.81
CA ALA A 313 1.36 13.43 17.86
C ALA A 313 0.10 12.63 18.26
N VAL A 314 -0.31 11.65 17.46
CA VAL A 314 -1.49 10.81 17.72
C VAL A 314 -1.03 9.52 18.40
N SER A 315 -1.65 9.15 19.53
CA SER A 315 -1.29 7.95 20.31
C SER A 315 -2.31 6.81 20.19
N ASP A 316 -3.58 7.12 19.92
CA ASP A 316 -4.65 6.14 19.90
C ASP A 316 -4.99 5.67 18.49
N GLY A 317 -5.26 4.37 18.33
CA GLY A 317 -5.66 3.78 17.06
C GLY A 317 -4.57 3.79 16.00
N VAL A 318 -3.31 3.74 16.41
CA VAL A 318 -2.15 3.81 15.51
C VAL A 318 -1.60 2.42 15.27
N THR A 319 -1.50 2.00 14.01
CA THR A 319 -0.72 0.82 13.63
C THR A 319 0.76 1.16 13.60
N VAL A 320 1.11 2.21 12.89
CA VAL A 320 2.49 2.72 12.79
C VAL A 320 2.49 4.23 12.54
N HIS A 321 3.45 4.92 13.11
CA HIS A 321 3.60 6.36 12.87
C HIS A 321 4.33 6.62 11.54
N ALA A 322 3.94 7.69 10.87
CA ALA A 322 4.56 8.12 9.62
C ALA A 322 6.06 8.40 9.77
N ASP A 323 6.47 8.98 10.90
CA ASP A 323 7.90 9.23 11.20
C ASP A 323 8.70 7.93 11.33
N THR A 324 8.09 6.88 11.90
CA THR A 324 8.70 5.55 12.00
C THR A 324 8.90 4.94 10.61
N LEU A 325 7.93 5.07 9.70
CA LEU A 325 8.08 4.63 8.32
C LEU A 325 9.18 5.42 7.60
N SER A 326 9.16 6.75 7.71
CA SER A 326 10.16 7.61 7.07
C SER A 326 11.59 7.25 7.48
N ARG A 327 11.82 7.06 8.77
CA ARG A 327 13.13 6.69 9.30
C ARG A 327 13.56 5.31 8.84
N ASN A 328 12.68 4.32 8.88
CA ASN A 328 13.04 2.94 8.55
C ASN A 328 13.16 2.70 7.04
N LEU A 329 12.54 3.51 6.19
CA LEU A 329 12.76 3.44 4.75
C LEU A 329 14.22 3.73 4.34
N ALA A 330 15.05 4.30 5.22
CA ALA A 330 16.48 4.38 5.00
C ALA A 330 17.18 3.01 5.06
N SER A 331 16.62 2.04 5.77
CA SER A 331 17.26 0.76 6.10
C SER A 331 16.47 -0.49 5.69
N THR A 332 15.28 -0.35 5.13
CA THR A 332 14.45 -1.48 4.69
C THR A 332 13.42 -1.05 3.66
N ASN A 333 13.02 -1.96 2.76
CA ASN A 333 11.75 -1.84 2.08
C ASN A 333 10.63 -2.08 3.09
N ILE A 334 9.51 -1.38 2.93
CA ILE A 334 8.35 -1.52 3.83
C ILE A 334 7.11 -1.86 3.02
N GLU A 335 6.34 -2.83 3.52
CA GLU A 335 5.05 -3.22 2.98
C GLU A 335 4.00 -3.24 4.08
N LEU A 336 2.96 -2.44 3.94
CA LEU A 336 1.80 -2.40 4.84
C LEU A 336 0.60 -3.01 4.13
N VAL A 337 -0.06 -3.97 4.75
CA VAL A 337 -1.21 -4.67 4.16
C VAL A 337 -2.35 -4.75 5.16
N SER A 338 -3.47 -4.10 4.85
CA SER A 338 -4.71 -4.40 5.54
C SER A 338 -5.35 -5.63 4.91
N THR A 339 -5.80 -6.58 5.73
CA THR A 339 -6.27 -7.88 5.25
C THR A 339 -7.79 -7.99 5.16
N LYS A 340 -8.53 -7.06 5.77
CA LYS A 340 -10.01 -7.03 5.78
C LYS A 340 -10.60 -5.64 5.57
N GLY A 341 -10.00 -4.62 6.14
CA GLY A 341 -10.52 -3.25 6.12
C GLY A 341 -9.64 -2.29 5.33
N ASP A 342 -9.85 -1.00 5.58
CA ASP A 342 -9.15 0.07 4.91
C ASP A 342 -7.69 0.20 5.37
N LEU A 343 -6.90 0.87 4.53
CA LEU A 343 -5.62 1.43 4.90
C LEU A 343 -5.72 2.96 4.80
N ASP A 344 -5.57 3.62 5.94
CA ASP A 344 -5.59 5.08 6.04
C ASP A 344 -4.19 5.62 6.37
N LEU A 345 -3.69 6.54 5.54
CA LEU A 345 -2.43 7.22 5.76
C LEU A 345 -2.69 8.72 5.98
N ASP A 346 -2.63 9.15 7.24
CA ASP A 346 -2.87 10.54 7.63
C ASP A 346 -1.59 11.32 7.90
N GLY A 347 -0.47 10.65 8.09
CA GLY A 347 0.82 11.26 8.31
C GLY A 347 1.68 11.36 7.04
N SER A 348 2.59 12.32 6.98
CA SER A 348 3.51 12.46 5.85
C SER A 348 4.71 11.52 5.98
N VAL A 349 5.04 10.81 4.89
CA VAL A 349 6.18 9.90 4.80
C VAL A 349 7.16 10.38 3.75
N SER A 350 8.45 10.46 4.12
CA SER A 350 9.51 10.88 3.20
C SER A 350 10.76 10.05 3.35
N TRP A 351 11.42 9.73 2.22
CA TRP A 351 12.68 8.98 2.21
C TRP A 351 13.59 9.38 1.04
N ALA A 352 14.90 9.22 1.27
CA ALA A 352 15.93 9.54 0.29
C ALA A 352 16.71 8.31 -0.19
N SER A 353 16.35 7.12 0.27
CA SER A 353 16.93 5.85 -0.19
C SER A 353 16.26 5.34 -1.45
N GLY A 354 16.86 4.32 -2.08
CA GLY A 354 16.25 3.58 -3.18
C GLY A 354 15.23 2.51 -2.72
N ASN A 355 14.84 2.49 -1.46
CA ASN A 355 13.90 1.51 -0.94
C ASN A 355 12.45 1.80 -1.40
N ARG A 356 11.61 0.79 -1.28
CA ARG A 356 10.22 0.80 -1.70
C ARG A 356 9.28 0.86 -0.50
N LEU A 357 8.23 1.67 -0.63
CA LEU A 357 7.04 1.64 0.22
C LEU A 357 5.89 1.00 -0.54
N GLY A 358 5.33 -0.08 -0.01
CA GLY A 358 4.12 -0.72 -0.51
C GLY A 358 2.95 -0.50 0.46
N LEU A 359 1.81 -0.07 -0.05
CA LEU A 359 0.57 0.12 0.69
C LEU A 359 -0.53 -0.69 0.02
N GLY A 360 -1.02 -1.73 0.68
CA GLY A 360 -2.05 -2.63 0.18
C GLY A 360 -3.29 -2.62 1.07
N SER A 361 -4.47 -2.46 0.49
CA SER A 361 -5.75 -2.48 1.20
C SER A 361 -6.68 -3.55 0.64
N ALA A 362 -7.32 -4.31 1.54
CA ALA A 362 -8.40 -5.23 1.17
C ALA A 362 -9.74 -4.50 0.91
N ALA A 363 -9.82 -3.23 1.22
CA ALA A 363 -10.94 -2.33 0.94
C ALA A 363 -10.41 -1.06 0.27
N ASP A 364 -10.64 0.11 0.84
CA ASP A 364 -10.17 1.36 0.28
C ASP A 364 -8.77 1.74 0.82
N LEU A 365 -8.01 2.46 0.01
CA LEU A 365 -6.74 3.08 0.38
C LEU A 365 -6.90 4.60 0.34
N THR A 366 -6.79 5.24 1.49
CA THR A 366 -6.92 6.69 1.62
C THR A 366 -5.59 7.34 2.00
N LEU A 367 -5.12 8.24 1.16
CA LEU A 367 -3.84 8.94 1.35
C LEU A 367 -4.11 10.42 1.66
N ASN A 368 -4.21 10.76 2.94
CA ASN A 368 -4.39 12.13 3.44
C ASN A 368 -3.05 12.80 3.77
N GLY A 369 -1.98 12.03 3.86
CA GLY A 369 -0.64 12.51 4.11
C GLY A 369 0.22 12.58 2.85
N ARG A 370 1.19 13.48 2.85
CA ARG A 370 2.14 13.64 1.75
C ARG A 370 3.14 12.49 1.68
N LEU A 371 3.38 11.97 0.49
CA LEU A 371 4.45 11.00 0.21
C LEU A 371 5.55 11.65 -0.62
N ASN A 372 6.80 11.57 -0.17
CA ASN A 372 7.94 12.17 -0.86
C ASN A 372 9.13 11.21 -0.93
N ALA A 373 9.41 10.68 -2.10
CA ALA A 373 10.53 9.81 -2.40
C ALA A 373 11.57 10.54 -3.26
N SER A 374 12.68 10.95 -2.66
CA SER A 374 13.75 11.67 -3.37
C SER A 374 14.91 10.78 -3.79
N GLY A 375 14.97 9.54 -3.31
CA GLY A 375 16.04 8.60 -3.61
C GLY A 375 16.02 8.09 -5.05
N ALA A 376 17.20 7.87 -5.62
CA ALA A 376 17.31 7.17 -6.90
C ALA A 376 16.75 5.75 -6.79
N LYS A 377 15.95 5.35 -7.79
CA LYS A 377 15.25 4.05 -7.83
C LYS A 377 14.26 3.81 -6.68
N ALA A 378 13.88 4.86 -5.95
CA ALA A 378 12.83 4.74 -4.94
C ALA A 378 11.52 4.25 -5.55
N GLY A 379 10.84 3.35 -4.85
CA GLY A 379 9.57 2.76 -5.31
C GLY A 379 8.39 3.13 -4.43
N LEU A 380 7.23 3.29 -5.04
CA LEU A 380 5.95 3.37 -4.35
C LEU A 380 4.97 2.42 -5.04
N GLU A 381 4.35 1.57 -4.27
CA GLU A 381 3.32 0.63 -4.75
C GLU A 381 2.04 0.85 -3.97
N LEU A 382 0.97 1.19 -4.66
CA LEU A 382 -0.34 1.45 -4.10
C LEU A 382 -1.33 0.44 -4.66
N LYS A 383 -1.96 -0.33 -3.80
CA LYS A 383 -2.93 -1.36 -4.19
C LYS A 383 -4.17 -1.28 -3.31
N ALA A 384 -5.36 -1.35 -3.91
CA ALA A 384 -6.63 -1.46 -3.20
C ALA A 384 -7.57 -2.41 -3.93
N GLU A 385 -8.32 -3.22 -3.21
CA GLU A 385 -9.43 -3.96 -3.81
C GLU A 385 -10.61 -3.03 -4.13
N GLY A 386 -10.81 -1.97 -3.33
CA GLY A 386 -11.72 -0.86 -3.56
C GLY A 386 -11.07 0.30 -4.33
N ALA A 387 -11.28 1.51 -3.87
CA ALA A 387 -10.75 2.74 -4.46
C ALA A 387 -9.43 3.18 -3.82
N ILE A 388 -8.63 3.93 -4.58
CA ILE A 388 -7.50 4.69 -4.05
C ILE A 388 -7.87 6.19 -4.09
N ASP A 389 -7.94 6.83 -2.93
CA ASP A 389 -8.16 8.26 -2.79
C ASP A 389 -6.86 8.98 -2.41
N ILE A 390 -6.40 9.84 -3.31
CA ILE A 390 -5.19 10.65 -3.12
C ILE A 390 -5.64 12.08 -2.78
N ASN A 391 -5.44 12.48 -1.52
CA ASN A 391 -5.90 13.76 -0.97
C ASN A 391 -4.75 14.74 -0.69
N ASP A 392 -3.50 14.32 -0.81
CA ASP A 392 -2.32 15.17 -0.69
C ASP A 392 -1.28 14.80 -1.79
N LYS A 393 -0.18 15.52 -1.82
CA LYS A 393 0.84 15.37 -2.87
C LYS A 393 1.67 14.11 -2.72
N ILE A 394 1.87 13.42 -3.83
CA ILE A 394 2.83 12.34 -3.98
C ILE A 394 3.94 12.82 -4.91
N VAL A 395 5.19 12.76 -4.45
CA VAL A 395 6.36 13.22 -5.22
C VAL A 395 7.41 12.11 -5.29
N LEU A 396 7.72 11.65 -6.50
CA LEU A 396 8.84 10.76 -6.80
C LEU A 396 9.86 11.54 -7.63
N GLY A 397 10.88 12.10 -6.95
CA GLY A 397 11.88 12.99 -7.57
C GLY A 397 13.18 12.31 -7.96
N GLY A 398 13.44 11.10 -7.49
CA GLY A 398 14.68 10.39 -7.76
C GLY A 398 14.74 9.80 -9.18
N ALA A 399 15.95 9.77 -9.77
CA ALA A 399 16.16 9.16 -11.07
C ALA A 399 15.82 7.65 -11.04
N GLY A 400 15.06 7.16 -12.01
CA GLY A 400 14.62 5.78 -12.07
C GLY A 400 13.61 5.38 -11.01
N SER A 401 12.95 6.34 -10.37
CA SER A 401 11.87 6.06 -9.43
C SER A 401 10.68 5.39 -10.12
N ALA A 402 9.94 4.59 -9.38
CA ALA A 402 8.83 3.80 -9.92
C ALA A 402 7.57 3.94 -9.07
N LEU A 403 6.44 4.17 -9.74
CA LEU A 403 5.11 4.12 -9.15
C LEU A 403 4.31 2.99 -9.79
N ALA A 404 3.77 2.10 -8.97
CA ALA A 404 2.74 1.15 -9.37
C ALA A 404 1.44 1.48 -8.63
N MET A 405 0.32 1.52 -9.34
CA MET A 405 -0.97 1.86 -8.75
C MET A 405 -2.09 1.00 -9.35
N ASP A 406 -2.69 0.15 -8.52
CA ASP A 406 -3.76 -0.76 -8.91
C ASP A 406 -4.95 -0.61 -7.95
N ALA A 407 -6.11 -0.30 -8.48
CA ALA A 407 -7.34 -0.14 -7.71
C ALA A 407 -8.52 -0.81 -8.42
N GLY A 408 -9.27 -1.64 -7.69
CA GLY A 408 -10.44 -2.34 -8.21
C GLY A 408 -11.55 -1.38 -8.67
N GLU A 409 -11.72 -0.27 -7.95
CA GLU A 409 -12.70 0.78 -8.28
C GLU A 409 -12.06 2.04 -8.87
N GLY A 410 -10.77 1.96 -9.26
CA GLY A 410 -10.03 3.10 -9.81
C GLY A 410 -9.45 4.01 -8.75
N HIS A 411 -8.73 5.04 -9.20
CA HIS A 411 -8.13 6.03 -8.32
C HIS A 411 -8.68 7.43 -8.59
N ARG A 412 -8.69 8.25 -7.55
CA ARG A 412 -9.12 9.66 -7.59
C ARG A 412 -8.02 10.53 -7.01
N VAL A 413 -7.73 11.62 -7.69
CA VAL A 413 -6.80 12.65 -7.21
C VAL A 413 -7.63 13.89 -6.87
N ASN A 414 -7.79 14.16 -5.59
CA ASN A 414 -8.81 15.09 -5.08
C ASN A 414 -8.24 16.49 -4.79
N GLY A 415 -9.03 17.50 -5.04
CA GLY A 415 -8.71 18.88 -4.66
C GLY A 415 -7.37 19.38 -5.22
N THR A 416 -6.47 19.78 -4.33
CA THR A 416 -5.12 20.27 -4.69
C THR A 416 -4.07 19.18 -4.77
N ALA A 417 -4.45 17.92 -4.55
CA ALA A 417 -3.55 16.78 -4.65
C ALA A 417 -2.98 16.62 -6.07
N SER A 418 -1.82 16.01 -6.14
CA SER A 418 -1.17 15.65 -7.40
C SER A 418 -0.12 14.57 -7.18
N VAL A 419 0.16 13.80 -8.24
CA VAL A 419 1.25 12.83 -8.26
C VAL A 419 2.32 13.32 -9.22
N SER A 420 3.53 13.58 -8.72
CA SER A 420 4.67 14.02 -9.51
C SER A 420 5.67 12.88 -9.69
N LEU A 421 6.01 12.58 -10.94
CA LEU A 421 7.02 11.62 -11.38
C LEU A 421 8.15 12.42 -12.08
N ALA A 422 8.85 13.27 -11.30
CA ALA A 422 9.79 14.24 -11.82
C ALA A 422 11.19 13.67 -12.08
N GLY A 423 11.49 12.48 -11.55
CA GLY A 423 12.78 11.83 -11.75
C GLY A 423 13.04 11.48 -13.21
N ALA A 424 14.30 11.60 -13.64
CA ALA A 424 14.70 11.10 -14.96
C ALA A 424 14.43 9.60 -15.06
N ASN A 425 13.83 9.16 -16.17
CA ASN A 425 13.44 7.76 -16.39
C ASN A 425 12.48 7.20 -15.31
N ALA A 426 11.65 8.05 -14.73
CA ALA A 426 10.59 7.60 -13.84
C ALA A 426 9.59 6.71 -14.60
N THR A 427 9.08 5.68 -13.93
CA THR A 427 8.14 4.73 -14.51
C THR A 427 6.80 4.74 -13.78
N TYR A 428 5.74 4.46 -14.53
CA TYR A 428 4.39 4.28 -13.99
C TYR A 428 3.75 3.01 -14.56
N VAL A 429 3.19 2.20 -13.68
CA VAL A 429 2.48 0.97 -14.02
C VAL A 429 1.11 0.96 -13.37
N SER A 430 0.08 0.58 -14.10
CA SER A 430 -1.26 0.36 -13.59
C SER A 430 -1.93 -0.78 -14.34
N GLY A 431 -2.62 -1.67 -13.61
CA GLY A 431 -3.24 -2.86 -14.19
C GLY A 431 -2.28 -3.76 -14.96
N GLY A 432 -1.00 -3.77 -14.62
CA GLY A 432 0.05 -4.51 -15.30
C GLY A 432 0.56 -3.86 -16.60
N TYR A 433 0.08 -2.66 -16.95
CA TYR A 433 0.50 -1.94 -18.14
C TYR A 433 1.43 -0.79 -17.82
N TYR A 434 2.48 -0.62 -18.62
CA TYR A 434 3.37 0.54 -18.54
C TYR A 434 2.78 1.74 -19.27
N TYR A 435 2.79 2.89 -18.61
CA TYR A 435 2.38 4.16 -19.18
C TYR A 435 3.61 5.01 -19.51
N THR A 436 3.55 5.76 -20.60
CA THR A 436 4.57 6.76 -20.90
C THR A 436 4.38 7.96 -19.97
N VAL A 437 5.43 8.32 -19.24
CA VAL A 437 5.45 9.48 -18.34
C VAL A 437 5.78 10.73 -19.16
N VAL A 438 4.86 11.68 -19.19
CA VAL A 438 4.96 12.95 -19.93
C VAL A 438 5.35 14.05 -18.96
N GLN A 439 6.57 14.59 -19.08
CA GLN A 439 7.15 15.54 -18.13
C GLN A 439 7.31 16.96 -18.68
N ASN A 440 7.20 17.14 -20.00
CA ASN A 440 7.41 18.42 -20.66
C ASN A 440 6.59 18.55 -21.94
N LEU A 441 6.61 19.75 -22.52
CA LEU A 441 5.83 20.08 -23.71
C LEU A 441 6.22 19.27 -24.95
N ALA A 442 7.50 18.97 -25.12
CA ALA A 442 7.96 18.15 -26.25
C ALA A 442 7.43 16.73 -26.16
N GLN A 443 7.41 16.14 -24.97
CA GLN A 443 6.83 14.82 -24.73
C GLN A 443 5.29 14.84 -24.87
N LEU A 444 4.63 15.93 -24.49
CA LEU A 444 3.20 16.10 -24.71
C LEU A 444 2.87 16.11 -26.22
N GLN A 445 3.63 16.88 -27.00
CA GLN A 445 3.50 16.88 -28.48
C GLN A 445 3.81 15.51 -29.11
N ALA A 446 4.72 14.73 -28.50
CA ALA A 446 5.11 13.41 -29.00
C ALA A 446 3.97 12.38 -28.88
N ILE A 447 2.87 12.65 -28.16
CA ILE A 447 1.65 11.84 -28.16
C ILE A 447 1.09 11.66 -29.60
N ASN A 448 1.32 12.65 -30.48
CA ASN A 448 0.97 12.54 -31.89
C ASN A 448 1.58 11.33 -32.63
N LYS A 449 2.66 10.74 -32.08
CA LYS A 449 3.31 9.57 -32.69
C LYS A 449 2.60 8.27 -32.35
N ASN A 450 1.81 8.26 -31.29
CA ASN A 450 1.05 7.08 -30.83
C ASN A 450 -0.24 7.54 -30.14
N LEU A 451 -1.31 7.71 -30.91
CA LEU A 451 -2.60 8.23 -30.43
C LEU A 451 -3.43 7.20 -29.66
N ASP A 452 -3.04 5.93 -29.65
CA ASP A 452 -3.67 4.84 -28.89
C ASP A 452 -2.86 4.42 -27.65
N GLY A 453 -1.79 5.16 -27.33
CA GLY A 453 -0.91 4.89 -26.20
C GLY A 453 -1.50 5.20 -24.84
N LEU A 454 -0.82 4.71 -23.81
CA LEU A 454 -1.12 4.95 -22.41
C LEU A 454 -0.15 5.99 -21.85
N TYR A 455 -0.67 7.06 -21.29
CA TYR A 455 0.11 8.22 -20.83
C TYR A 455 -0.32 8.67 -19.43
N VAL A 456 0.67 9.14 -18.65
CA VAL A 456 0.44 9.91 -17.42
C VAL A 456 1.25 11.20 -17.46
N LEU A 457 0.75 12.26 -16.82
CA LEU A 457 1.57 13.44 -16.58
C LEU A 457 2.52 13.18 -15.41
N GLY A 458 3.81 13.41 -15.62
CA GLY A 458 4.84 13.32 -14.59
C GLY A 458 5.00 14.60 -13.77
N GLY A 459 4.26 15.63 -14.09
CA GLY A 459 4.26 16.92 -13.41
C GLY A 459 3.46 17.97 -14.17
N ASN A 460 3.47 19.19 -13.69
CA ASN A 460 2.84 20.31 -14.38
C ASN A 460 3.59 20.65 -15.66
N ILE A 461 2.88 20.86 -16.75
CA ILE A 461 3.41 21.28 -18.05
C ILE A 461 2.88 22.68 -18.36
N LEU A 462 3.71 23.68 -18.20
CA LEU A 462 3.35 25.08 -18.39
C LEU A 462 4.14 25.70 -19.53
N GLY A 463 3.45 26.40 -20.43
CA GLY A 463 4.07 27.27 -21.40
C GLY A 463 4.65 28.50 -20.77
N GLY A 464 5.26 29.38 -21.60
CA GLY A 464 5.74 30.67 -21.16
C GLY A 464 4.62 31.61 -20.72
N SER A 465 5.02 32.78 -20.22
CA SER A 465 4.07 33.81 -19.74
C SER A 465 3.13 34.29 -20.85
N TYR A 466 1.89 34.60 -20.52
CA TYR A 466 0.93 35.31 -21.37
C TYR A 466 0.59 34.65 -22.72
N TYR A 467 0.36 33.30 -22.73
CA TYR A 467 -0.03 32.58 -23.95
C TYR A 467 1.01 32.65 -25.11
N CYS A 468 2.27 32.93 -24.81
CA CYS A 468 3.32 33.01 -25.84
C CYS A 468 3.74 31.65 -26.39
N THR A 469 3.37 30.56 -25.73
CA THR A 469 3.72 29.24 -26.20
C THR A 469 2.60 28.66 -27.05
N ALA A 470 2.89 28.48 -28.34
CA ALA A 470 1.95 27.87 -29.27
C ALA A 470 2.02 26.33 -29.21
N LEU A 471 0.87 25.69 -29.29
CA LEU A 471 0.71 24.25 -29.38
C LEU A 471 -0.23 23.90 -30.53
N GLN A 472 0.14 22.94 -31.39
CA GLN A 472 -0.80 22.33 -32.32
C GLN A 472 -1.64 21.28 -31.60
N SER A 473 -2.93 21.19 -31.90
CA SER A 473 -3.81 20.18 -31.35
C SER A 473 -3.25 18.77 -31.56
N ILE A 474 -3.22 17.97 -30.50
CA ILE A 474 -2.85 16.55 -30.58
C ILE A 474 -3.89 15.83 -31.43
N GLY A 475 -3.44 15.01 -32.39
CA GLY A 475 -4.27 14.39 -33.41
C GLY A 475 -4.35 15.20 -34.70
N GLY A 476 -3.93 16.48 -34.70
CA GLY A 476 -3.92 17.32 -35.89
C GLY A 476 -5.25 17.38 -36.62
N PRO A 477 -5.27 17.49 -37.98
CA PRO A 477 -6.53 17.67 -38.72
C PRO A 477 -7.38 16.39 -38.80
N ALA A 478 -6.81 15.18 -38.70
CA ALA A 478 -7.49 13.93 -39.03
C ALA A 478 -7.38 12.85 -37.94
N GLY A 479 -6.42 12.96 -37.03
CA GLY A 479 -6.19 11.95 -35.99
C GLY A 479 -7.24 11.97 -34.88
N VAL A 480 -7.40 10.82 -34.25
CA VAL A 480 -8.26 10.63 -33.06
C VAL A 480 -7.43 10.03 -31.94
N PHE A 481 -7.39 10.67 -30.81
CA PHE A 481 -6.77 10.09 -29.61
C PHE A 481 -7.71 9.00 -29.05
N SER A 482 -7.29 7.75 -29.12
CA SER A 482 -8.05 6.58 -28.61
C SER A 482 -7.41 5.94 -27.38
N GLY A 483 -6.27 6.47 -26.95
CA GLY A 483 -5.53 5.98 -25.78
C GLY A 483 -6.08 6.48 -24.45
N THR A 484 -5.20 6.53 -23.46
CA THR A 484 -5.48 7.05 -22.12
C THR A 484 -4.47 8.12 -21.75
N LEU A 485 -4.93 9.27 -21.26
CA LEU A 485 -4.12 10.26 -20.55
C LEU A 485 -4.70 10.48 -19.16
N ASP A 486 -3.94 10.09 -18.14
CA ASP A 486 -4.22 10.42 -16.75
C ASP A 486 -3.30 11.57 -16.32
N GLY A 487 -3.90 12.70 -15.96
CA GLY A 487 -3.15 13.86 -15.48
C GLY A 487 -2.54 13.67 -14.09
N LEU A 488 -2.99 12.68 -13.34
CA LEU A 488 -2.58 12.45 -11.95
C LEU A 488 -2.67 13.70 -11.07
N GLY A 489 -3.67 14.57 -11.34
CA GLY A 489 -3.87 15.84 -10.65
C GLY A 489 -2.92 16.97 -11.06
N ASN A 490 -2.05 16.73 -12.04
CA ASN A 490 -1.15 17.74 -12.59
C ASN A 490 -1.88 18.64 -13.60
N SER A 491 -1.25 19.75 -13.94
CA SER A 491 -1.81 20.77 -14.81
C SER A 491 -1.06 20.92 -16.13
N ILE A 492 -1.82 21.27 -17.17
CA ILE A 492 -1.30 21.78 -18.44
C ILE A 492 -1.81 23.21 -18.59
N GLY A 493 -0.93 24.15 -18.91
CA GLY A 493 -1.36 25.54 -18.94
C GLY A 493 -0.46 26.51 -19.66
N ASN A 494 -0.95 27.78 -19.76
CA ASN A 494 -0.28 28.91 -20.41
C ASN A 494 0.02 28.65 -21.89
N LEU A 495 -0.91 28.01 -22.61
CA LEU A 495 -0.74 27.62 -24.01
C LEU A 495 -1.74 28.30 -24.91
N SER A 496 -1.30 28.67 -26.12
CA SER A 496 -2.15 29.07 -27.23
C SER A 496 -2.29 27.91 -28.21
N ILE A 497 -3.48 27.34 -28.29
CA ILE A 497 -3.77 26.14 -29.05
C ILE A 497 -4.43 26.48 -30.37
N SER A 498 -3.90 25.94 -31.47
CA SER A 498 -4.45 26.06 -32.81
C SER A 498 -4.41 24.70 -33.53
N ASN A 499 -5.11 24.60 -34.64
CA ASN A 499 -5.05 23.44 -35.52
C ASN A 499 -5.20 23.86 -36.97
N THR A 500 -4.66 23.10 -37.89
CA THR A 500 -4.89 23.25 -39.33
C THR A 500 -6.23 22.63 -39.77
N GLY A 501 -6.80 21.74 -38.96
CA GLY A 501 -8.13 21.14 -39.15
C GLY A 501 -9.25 21.90 -38.44
N PRO A 502 -10.51 21.44 -38.60
CA PRO A 502 -11.69 22.14 -38.08
C PRO A 502 -11.89 21.95 -36.57
N ASN A 503 -11.26 20.97 -35.95
CA ASN A 503 -11.41 20.66 -34.54
C ASN A 503 -10.20 21.16 -33.77
N VAL A 504 -10.42 21.99 -32.75
CA VAL A 504 -9.35 22.62 -32.00
C VAL A 504 -9.57 22.41 -30.50
N GLY A 505 -8.53 21.98 -29.84
CA GLY A 505 -8.42 21.74 -28.40
C GLY A 505 -7.04 21.17 -28.11
N LEU A 506 -6.73 20.92 -26.85
CA LEU A 506 -5.51 20.19 -26.54
C LEU A 506 -5.44 18.89 -27.37
N PHE A 507 -6.57 18.20 -27.49
CA PHE A 507 -6.81 17.14 -28.46
C PHE A 507 -7.83 17.61 -29.51
N ALA A 508 -7.53 17.42 -30.78
CA ALA A 508 -8.47 17.74 -31.84
C ALA A 508 -9.74 16.88 -31.73
N ARG A 509 -9.55 15.57 -31.56
CA ARG A 509 -10.61 14.57 -31.37
C ARG A 509 -10.15 13.53 -30.34
N SER A 510 -11.08 13.02 -29.53
CA SER A 510 -10.81 11.95 -28.56
C SER A 510 -11.95 10.94 -28.53
N SER A 511 -11.60 9.66 -28.62
CA SER A 511 -12.45 8.51 -28.29
C SER A 511 -11.92 7.73 -27.12
N GLY A 512 -10.79 8.15 -26.54
CA GLY A 512 -10.10 7.53 -25.41
C GLY A 512 -10.55 8.07 -24.06
N THR A 513 -9.69 7.92 -23.07
CA THR A 513 -9.95 8.39 -21.68
C THR A 513 -9.00 9.53 -21.33
N LEU A 514 -9.58 10.62 -20.83
CA LEU A 514 -8.88 11.79 -20.31
C LEU A 514 -9.32 12.02 -18.87
N SER A 515 -8.42 11.93 -17.90
CA SER A 515 -8.81 11.98 -16.49
C SER A 515 -7.81 12.69 -15.58
N ASN A 516 -8.27 13.10 -14.40
CA ASN A 516 -7.47 13.68 -13.33
C ASN A 516 -6.57 14.82 -13.78
N LEU A 517 -7.08 15.69 -14.65
CA LEU A 517 -6.32 16.71 -15.35
C LEU A 517 -6.80 18.11 -14.97
N LYS A 518 -5.86 19.04 -14.78
CA LYS A 518 -6.13 20.46 -14.57
C LYS A 518 -5.62 21.25 -15.78
N LEU A 519 -6.45 22.13 -16.31
CA LEU A 519 -6.10 23.03 -17.41
C LEU A 519 -6.12 24.46 -16.90
N ASN A 520 -5.05 25.19 -17.14
CA ASN A 520 -4.92 26.57 -16.64
C ASN A 520 -4.54 27.53 -17.76
N ASN A 521 -5.31 28.60 -17.94
CA ASN A 521 -4.99 29.66 -18.89
C ASN A 521 -4.73 29.12 -20.31
N LEU A 522 -5.63 28.36 -20.86
CA LEU A 522 -5.57 27.89 -22.26
C LEU A 522 -6.35 28.84 -23.14
N ARG A 523 -5.74 29.28 -24.23
CA ARG A 523 -6.37 30.02 -25.30
C ARG A 523 -6.54 29.12 -26.51
N VAL A 524 -7.78 29.02 -26.99
CA VAL A 524 -8.16 28.22 -28.18
C VAL A 524 -8.81 29.13 -29.18
N SER A 525 -8.33 29.11 -30.41
CA SER A 525 -8.93 29.90 -31.49
C SER A 525 -8.94 29.13 -32.81
N ASP A 526 -9.95 29.37 -33.62
CA ASP A 526 -9.99 28.87 -34.97
C ASP A 526 -9.06 29.69 -35.87
N ASN A 527 -8.17 29.02 -36.58
CA ASN A 527 -7.25 29.64 -37.55
C ASN A 527 -7.53 29.19 -38.97
N THR A 528 -8.61 28.49 -39.22
CA THR A 528 -8.83 27.87 -40.53
C THR A 528 -9.54 28.80 -41.52
N TYR A 529 -8.95 28.92 -42.69
CA TYR A 529 -9.60 29.51 -43.84
C TYR A 529 -10.56 28.51 -44.55
N GLY A 530 -10.84 27.34 -43.89
CA GLY A 530 -11.67 26.30 -44.44
C GLY A 530 -13.18 26.58 -44.37
N SER A 531 -13.95 25.96 -45.27
CA SER A 531 -15.41 26.15 -45.40
C SER A 531 -16.27 25.15 -44.62
N GLY A 532 -15.67 24.34 -43.73
CA GLY A 532 -16.36 23.27 -42.99
C GLY A 532 -16.74 23.63 -41.56
N PRO A 533 -17.64 22.87 -40.93
CA PRO A 533 -18.01 23.03 -39.53
C PRO A 533 -16.83 22.80 -38.60
N SER A 534 -16.64 23.67 -37.59
CA SER A 534 -15.59 23.57 -36.59
C SER A 534 -16.12 23.26 -35.20
N SER A 535 -15.27 22.69 -34.37
CA SER A 535 -15.55 22.41 -32.96
C SER A 535 -14.37 22.83 -32.09
N LEU A 536 -14.62 23.72 -31.15
CA LEU A 536 -13.59 24.32 -30.29
C LEU A 536 -13.87 24.04 -28.82
N GLY A 537 -12.86 23.55 -28.10
CA GLY A 537 -12.90 23.37 -26.65
C GLY A 537 -11.48 23.34 -26.10
N ALA A 538 -11.29 23.79 -24.86
CA ALA A 538 -9.94 23.84 -24.29
C ALA A 538 -9.27 22.46 -24.23
N LEU A 539 -10.02 21.42 -23.85
CA LEU A 539 -9.52 20.05 -23.79
C LEU A 539 -9.66 19.32 -25.11
N VAL A 540 -10.86 19.31 -25.68
CA VAL A 540 -11.15 18.51 -26.88
C VAL A 540 -12.07 19.26 -27.83
N GLY A 541 -11.75 19.24 -29.12
CA GLY A 541 -12.66 19.71 -30.16
C GLY A 541 -13.89 18.80 -30.25
N ILE A 542 -13.71 17.49 -30.49
CA ILE A 542 -14.81 16.48 -30.49
C ILE A 542 -14.46 15.32 -29.56
N ASN A 543 -15.29 15.10 -28.54
CA ASN A 543 -15.19 13.95 -27.63
C ASN A 543 -16.24 12.89 -27.98
N SER A 544 -15.78 11.64 -28.14
CA SER A 544 -16.64 10.45 -28.18
C SER A 544 -16.19 9.38 -27.17
N GLY A 545 -15.25 9.73 -26.29
CA GLY A 545 -14.72 8.88 -25.24
C GLY A 545 -15.16 9.34 -23.85
N ARG A 546 -14.28 9.14 -22.87
CA ARG A 546 -14.55 9.47 -21.47
C ARG A 546 -13.67 10.63 -20.98
N ILE A 547 -14.29 11.62 -20.37
CA ILE A 547 -13.63 12.70 -19.63
C ILE A 547 -14.10 12.62 -18.18
N ALA A 548 -13.16 12.51 -17.23
CA ALA A 548 -13.49 12.33 -15.82
C ALA A 548 -12.54 13.09 -14.90
N ASN A 549 -13.09 13.77 -13.91
CA ASN A 549 -12.29 14.49 -12.91
C ASN A 549 -11.33 15.51 -13.57
N VAL A 550 -11.88 16.41 -14.38
CA VAL A 550 -11.14 17.44 -15.13
C VAL A 550 -11.62 18.83 -14.71
N SER A 551 -10.66 19.70 -14.40
CA SER A 551 -10.96 21.12 -14.13
C SER A 551 -10.21 22.02 -15.12
N ALA A 552 -10.85 23.08 -15.58
CA ALA A 552 -10.23 24.07 -16.44
C ALA A 552 -10.51 25.48 -15.89
N SER A 553 -9.46 26.29 -15.73
CA SER A 553 -9.58 27.63 -15.21
C SER A 553 -8.90 28.64 -16.13
N GLY A 554 -9.51 29.84 -16.24
CA GLY A 554 -8.96 30.91 -17.07
C GLY A 554 -8.93 30.56 -18.55
N VAL A 555 -9.86 29.71 -19.03
CA VAL A 555 -9.90 29.35 -20.45
C VAL A 555 -10.41 30.53 -21.29
N SER A 556 -9.91 30.63 -22.52
CA SER A 556 -10.38 31.58 -23.51
C SER A 556 -10.60 30.85 -24.83
N VAL A 557 -11.85 30.54 -25.14
CA VAL A 557 -12.25 29.89 -26.39
C VAL A 557 -12.89 30.92 -27.31
N VAL A 558 -12.30 31.15 -28.49
CA VAL A 558 -12.72 32.22 -29.41
C VAL A 558 -12.97 31.62 -30.80
N GLY A 559 -14.19 31.67 -31.24
CA GLY A 559 -14.60 31.42 -32.60
C GLY A 559 -14.66 32.74 -33.38
N SER A 560 -13.67 32.99 -34.24
CA SER A 560 -13.48 34.29 -34.89
C SER A 560 -13.96 34.35 -36.33
N ARG A 561 -14.35 33.20 -36.95
CA ARG A 561 -14.63 33.13 -38.39
C ARG A 561 -15.96 32.44 -38.79
N LEU A 562 -16.30 32.53 -40.04
CA LEU A 562 -17.60 32.38 -40.70
C LEU A 562 -18.39 31.10 -40.46
N ARG A 563 -17.84 30.05 -39.78
CA ARG A 563 -18.57 28.80 -39.47
C ARG A 563 -17.97 28.00 -38.31
N SER A 564 -17.85 28.60 -37.14
CA SER A 564 -17.61 27.83 -35.93
C SER A 564 -18.93 27.23 -35.44
N ASN A 565 -19.17 25.96 -35.63
CA ASN A 565 -20.49 25.37 -35.37
C ASN A 565 -20.71 24.97 -33.91
N ALA A 566 -19.64 24.63 -33.14
CA ALA A 566 -19.80 24.31 -31.74
C ALA A 566 -18.62 24.79 -30.91
N LEU A 567 -18.88 25.63 -29.92
CA LEU A 567 -17.88 26.16 -29.00
C LEU A 567 -18.26 25.80 -27.55
N GLY A 568 -17.32 25.20 -26.84
CA GLY A 568 -17.47 24.95 -25.41
C GLY A 568 -16.19 25.32 -24.66
N GLY A 569 -16.29 25.72 -23.43
CA GLY A 569 -15.13 26.06 -22.62
C GLY A 569 -14.19 24.86 -22.39
N LEU A 570 -14.73 23.67 -22.30
CA LEU A 570 -13.97 22.43 -22.18
C LEU A 570 -13.99 21.59 -23.45
N VAL A 571 -15.18 21.36 -24.01
CA VAL A 571 -15.38 20.46 -25.16
C VAL A 571 -16.25 21.17 -26.21
N GLY A 572 -15.83 21.15 -27.48
CA GLY A 572 -16.63 21.68 -28.57
C GLY A 572 -17.91 20.84 -28.78
N ARG A 573 -17.74 19.56 -29.10
CA ARG A 573 -18.84 18.58 -29.24
C ARG A 573 -18.58 17.35 -28.42
N ASN A 574 -19.58 16.90 -27.67
CA ASN A 574 -19.62 15.62 -26.99
C ASN A 574 -20.59 14.70 -27.73
N ILE A 575 -20.06 13.82 -28.59
CA ILE A 575 -20.85 12.93 -29.42
C ILE A 575 -20.74 11.50 -28.87
N ASN A 576 -21.79 10.98 -28.28
CA ASN A 576 -21.81 9.67 -27.61
C ASN A 576 -20.78 9.55 -26.44
N GLY A 577 -20.20 10.66 -26.01
CA GLY A 577 -19.15 10.69 -24.99
C GLY A 577 -19.68 10.85 -23.56
N GLN A 578 -18.85 10.52 -22.60
CA GLN A 578 -19.17 10.65 -21.16
C GLN A 578 -18.30 11.75 -20.55
N ILE A 579 -18.92 12.71 -19.89
CA ILE A 579 -18.23 13.77 -19.13
C ILE A 579 -18.73 13.72 -17.70
N THR A 580 -17.84 13.41 -16.75
CA THR A 580 -18.18 13.28 -15.33
C THR A 580 -17.22 14.07 -14.46
N ASN A 581 -17.74 14.71 -13.43
CA ASN A 581 -16.92 15.49 -12.47
C ASN A 581 -16.03 16.53 -13.18
N ALA A 582 -16.63 17.39 -13.98
CA ALA A 582 -15.92 18.40 -14.75
C ALA A 582 -16.27 19.82 -14.29
N SER A 583 -15.29 20.71 -14.31
CA SER A 583 -15.52 22.14 -14.03
C SER A 583 -14.75 23.03 -15.00
N VAL A 584 -15.36 24.16 -15.35
CA VAL A 584 -14.72 25.13 -16.24
C VAL A 584 -15.02 26.56 -15.81
N SER A 585 -14.02 27.44 -15.94
CA SER A 585 -14.15 28.89 -15.75
C SER A 585 -13.35 29.67 -16.77
N GLY A 586 -13.81 30.86 -17.13
CA GLY A 586 -13.15 31.70 -18.13
C GLY A 586 -14.14 32.34 -19.09
N GLY A 587 -13.83 32.36 -20.38
CA GLY A 587 -14.67 32.97 -21.42
C GLY A 587 -14.79 32.11 -22.68
N VAL A 588 -16.00 32.09 -23.26
CA VAL A 588 -16.29 31.54 -24.60
C VAL A 588 -16.94 32.63 -25.43
N THR A 589 -16.31 33.02 -26.52
CA THR A 589 -16.79 34.08 -27.40
C THR A 589 -16.95 33.59 -28.83
N ALA A 590 -18.15 33.69 -29.35
CA ALA A 590 -18.48 33.38 -30.73
C ALA A 590 -18.74 34.69 -31.51
N TYR A 591 -17.82 35.09 -32.39
CA TYR A 591 -17.97 36.26 -33.28
C TYR A 591 -18.68 35.93 -34.59
N ALA A 592 -18.78 34.67 -34.94
CA ALA A 592 -19.42 34.17 -36.18
C ALA A 592 -20.68 33.41 -35.91
N ALA A 593 -21.41 33.09 -36.99
CA ALA A 593 -22.53 32.17 -36.93
C ALA A 593 -22.14 30.82 -36.34
N SER A 594 -22.60 30.55 -35.14
CA SER A 594 -22.34 29.31 -34.41
C SER A 594 -23.65 28.63 -34.11
N THR A 595 -23.73 27.30 -34.33
CA THR A 595 -24.93 26.52 -34.08
C THR A 595 -25.10 26.22 -32.60
N ALA A 596 -24.02 26.09 -31.83
CA ALA A 596 -24.11 25.80 -30.40
C ALA A 596 -22.91 26.41 -29.63
N VAL A 597 -23.21 27.19 -28.61
CA VAL A 597 -22.23 27.83 -27.74
C VAL A 597 -22.56 27.55 -26.29
N GLY A 598 -21.70 26.86 -25.59
CA GLY A 598 -21.87 26.50 -24.18
C GLY A 598 -20.67 26.83 -23.31
N GLY A 599 -20.93 27.05 -22.04
CA GLY A 599 -19.85 27.32 -21.09
C GLY A 599 -18.95 26.11 -20.88
N LEU A 600 -19.49 24.91 -20.82
CA LEU A 600 -18.75 23.65 -20.72
C LEU A 600 -18.63 22.97 -22.09
N VAL A 601 -19.77 22.71 -22.73
CA VAL A 601 -19.89 21.96 -23.99
C VAL A 601 -20.73 22.74 -24.99
N GLY A 602 -20.24 22.86 -26.23
CA GLY A 602 -21.05 23.47 -27.30
C GLY A 602 -22.24 22.62 -27.63
N GLU A 603 -22.05 21.39 -28.05
CA GLU A 603 -23.06 20.42 -28.42
C GLU A 603 -22.92 19.09 -27.70
N ASN A 604 -23.95 18.63 -26.98
CA ASN A 604 -24.04 17.31 -26.37
C ASN A 604 -25.05 16.48 -27.18
N PHE A 605 -24.60 15.44 -27.86
CA PHE A 605 -25.36 14.75 -28.88
C PHE A 605 -25.21 13.24 -28.82
N THR A 606 -26.37 12.54 -28.86
CA THR A 606 -26.42 11.08 -29.02
C THR A 606 -26.82 10.71 -30.45
N THR A 607 -25.98 9.92 -31.11
CA THR A 607 -26.30 9.39 -32.45
C THR A 607 -27.27 8.21 -32.35
N ALA A 608 -27.90 7.85 -33.47
CA ALA A 608 -28.88 6.76 -33.49
C ALA A 608 -28.32 5.39 -33.08
N TRP A 609 -27.03 5.17 -33.21
CA TRP A 609 -26.36 3.87 -33.01
C TRP A 609 -25.24 3.88 -31.99
N GLY A 610 -24.98 5.02 -31.35
CA GLY A 610 -23.95 5.17 -30.34
C GLY A 610 -24.47 5.05 -28.92
N PRO A 611 -23.57 4.93 -27.93
CA PRO A 611 -23.96 5.06 -26.54
C PRO A 611 -24.50 6.47 -26.26
N GLU A 612 -25.31 6.59 -25.22
CA GLU A 612 -25.86 7.88 -24.82
C GLU A 612 -24.76 8.86 -24.43
N ALA A 613 -24.80 10.07 -24.95
CA ALA A 613 -23.95 11.16 -24.51
C ALA A 613 -24.42 11.69 -23.15
N VAL A 614 -23.56 11.71 -22.16
CA VAL A 614 -23.91 12.08 -20.78
C VAL A 614 -22.95 13.15 -20.25
N ILE A 615 -23.52 14.15 -19.59
CA ILE A 615 -22.82 15.14 -18.76
C ILE A 615 -23.37 15.00 -17.35
N GLU A 616 -22.49 14.67 -16.39
CA GLU A 616 -22.86 14.44 -15.01
C GLU A 616 -21.91 15.12 -14.03
N ASN A 617 -22.47 15.73 -13.00
CA ASN A 617 -21.72 16.45 -11.98
C ASN A 617 -20.71 17.44 -12.58
N ALA A 618 -21.20 18.27 -13.49
CA ALA A 618 -20.37 19.23 -14.24
C ALA A 618 -20.82 20.67 -13.99
N HIS A 619 -19.84 21.57 -13.83
CA HIS A 619 -20.11 22.94 -13.45
C HIS A 619 -19.38 23.93 -14.37
N SER A 620 -20.09 24.97 -14.77
CA SER A 620 -19.56 26.06 -15.59
C SER A 620 -19.67 27.41 -14.87
N ASN A 621 -18.56 28.11 -14.76
CA ASN A 621 -18.50 29.53 -14.39
C ASN A 621 -17.82 30.32 -15.52
N VAL A 622 -18.38 30.19 -16.72
CA VAL A 622 -17.83 30.75 -17.94
C VAL A 622 -18.71 31.92 -18.39
N HIS A 623 -18.09 33.04 -18.73
CA HIS A 623 -18.78 34.10 -19.46
C HIS A 623 -18.95 33.66 -20.92
N VAL A 624 -20.19 33.40 -21.32
CA VAL A 624 -20.56 32.97 -22.68
C VAL A 624 -21.11 34.17 -23.44
N ALA A 625 -20.42 34.56 -24.52
CA ALA A 625 -20.84 35.69 -25.37
C ALA A 625 -21.00 35.22 -26.83
N ALA A 626 -22.19 35.38 -27.39
CA ALA A 626 -22.45 35.05 -28.78
C ALA A 626 -22.85 36.34 -29.56
N GLN A 627 -22.05 36.68 -30.57
CA GLN A 627 -22.24 37.86 -31.40
C GLN A 627 -22.71 37.60 -32.82
N SER A 628 -23.22 36.36 -33.08
CA SER A 628 -23.53 35.86 -34.41
C SER A 628 -24.58 36.70 -35.20
N THR A 629 -24.41 36.69 -36.52
CA THR A 629 -25.19 37.50 -37.48
C THR A 629 -26.18 36.71 -38.35
N GLU A 630 -26.24 35.40 -38.29
CA GLU A 630 -27.11 34.58 -39.18
C GLU A 630 -28.43 34.20 -38.53
N ARG A 631 -29.53 34.37 -39.30
CA ARG A 631 -30.91 34.27 -38.82
C ARG A 631 -31.49 32.85 -38.76
N ASN A 632 -30.82 31.79 -39.13
CA ASN A 632 -31.41 30.45 -39.26
C ASN A 632 -30.61 29.33 -38.66
N SER A 633 -29.96 29.50 -37.49
CA SER A 633 -29.33 28.39 -36.81
C SER A 633 -30.31 27.73 -35.82
N LEU A 634 -30.53 26.42 -35.94
CA LEU A 634 -31.25 25.60 -34.94
C LEU A 634 -30.46 25.41 -33.64
N GLY A 635 -29.49 26.27 -33.37
CA GLY A 635 -28.58 26.17 -32.26
C GLY A 635 -28.99 27.03 -31.08
N GLY A 636 -28.28 26.78 -29.93
CA GLY A 636 -28.53 27.49 -28.68
C GLY A 636 -27.28 28.04 -28.05
N VAL A 637 -27.47 29.01 -27.15
CA VAL A 637 -26.44 29.57 -26.29
C VAL A 637 -26.80 29.29 -24.85
N GLY A 638 -25.96 28.51 -24.14
CA GLY A 638 -26.24 28.09 -22.77
C GLY A 638 -25.05 28.28 -21.84
N GLY A 639 -25.30 28.50 -20.58
CA GLY A 639 -24.27 28.66 -19.57
C GLY A 639 -23.44 27.40 -19.31
N LEU A 640 -24.05 26.21 -19.53
CA LEU A 640 -23.38 24.93 -19.48
C LEU A 640 -23.26 24.30 -20.88
N VAL A 641 -24.40 24.15 -21.57
CA VAL A 641 -24.48 23.46 -22.87
C VAL A 641 -25.22 24.32 -23.87
N GLY A 642 -24.68 24.48 -25.08
CA GLY A 642 -25.39 25.23 -26.15
C GLY A 642 -26.58 24.45 -26.69
N LEU A 643 -26.34 23.22 -27.18
CA LEU A 643 -27.34 22.31 -27.70
C LEU A 643 -27.26 20.95 -27.02
N ASN A 644 -28.33 20.50 -26.40
CA ASN A 644 -28.48 19.15 -25.86
C ASN A 644 -29.44 18.35 -26.71
N ALA A 645 -28.96 17.42 -27.53
CA ALA A 645 -29.77 16.71 -28.48
C ALA A 645 -29.74 15.19 -28.23
N LYS A 646 -30.91 14.64 -27.85
CA LYS A 646 -31.07 13.20 -27.50
C LYS A 646 -30.04 12.72 -26.46
N ALA A 647 -29.61 13.56 -25.55
CA ALA A 647 -28.52 13.35 -24.62
C ALA A 647 -28.93 13.76 -23.22
N THR A 648 -28.18 13.28 -22.22
CA THR A 648 -28.51 13.49 -20.80
C THR A 648 -27.56 14.48 -20.14
N ILE A 649 -28.11 15.39 -19.34
CA ILE A 649 -27.41 16.26 -18.40
C ILE A 649 -28.04 16.04 -17.03
N ARG A 650 -27.21 15.72 -16.02
CA ARG A 650 -27.70 15.53 -14.66
C ARG A 650 -26.72 16.05 -13.61
N ALA A 651 -27.24 16.42 -12.44
CA ALA A 651 -26.50 16.90 -11.30
C ALA A 651 -25.48 18.00 -11.67
N SER A 652 -25.85 18.90 -12.60
CA SER A 652 -24.93 19.84 -13.21
C SER A 652 -25.36 21.29 -13.07
N GLY A 653 -24.44 22.25 -13.20
CA GLY A 653 -24.78 23.65 -12.95
C GLY A 653 -24.03 24.68 -13.77
N SER A 654 -24.62 25.86 -13.90
CA SER A 654 -23.98 27.04 -14.49
C SER A 654 -24.14 28.26 -13.59
N GLN A 655 -23.07 29.03 -13.45
CA GLN A 655 -23.00 30.29 -12.68
C GLN A 655 -22.52 31.47 -13.54
N GLY A 656 -21.95 31.22 -14.70
CA GLY A 656 -21.42 32.24 -15.59
C GLY A 656 -22.48 33.07 -16.29
N LYS A 657 -22.13 34.29 -16.66
CA LYS A 657 -22.98 35.18 -17.45
C LYS A 657 -23.17 34.62 -18.86
N VAL A 658 -24.40 34.66 -19.39
CA VAL A 658 -24.72 34.34 -20.78
C VAL A 658 -25.26 35.60 -21.46
N GLU A 659 -24.62 36.01 -22.54
CA GLU A 659 -25.05 37.21 -23.28
C GLU A 659 -25.10 36.97 -24.79
N THR A 660 -26.12 37.49 -25.43
CA THR A 660 -26.26 37.49 -26.88
C THR A 660 -26.67 38.85 -27.36
N TYR A 661 -26.12 39.27 -28.48
CA TYR A 661 -26.34 40.61 -29.03
C TYR A 661 -27.27 40.64 -30.26
N ARG A 662 -27.80 39.46 -30.68
CA ARG A 662 -28.60 39.36 -31.92
C ARG A 662 -29.80 38.46 -31.81
N PRO A 663 -30.86 38.74 -32.62
CA PRO A 663 -32.10 37.97 -32.62
C PRO A 663 -31.97 36.59 -33.25
N GLY A 664 -32.82 35.65 -32.82
CA GLY A 664 -33.03 34.34 -33.46
C GLY A 664 -32.35 33.15 -32.82
N LEU A 665 -31.63 33.34 -31.72
CA LEU A 665 -31.01 32.26 -30.95
C LEU A 665 -31.86 31.85 -29.76
N ASN A 666 -31.83 30.55 -29.39
CA ASN A 666 -32.36 30.07 -28.13
C ASN A 666 -31.34 30.28 -27.03
N VAL A 667 -31.69 30.92 -25.93
CA VAL A 667 -30.73 31.31 -24.87
C VAL A 667 -31.23 30.81 -23.53
N GLY A 668 -30.41 30.01 -22.87
CA GLY A 668 -30.71 29.47 -21.53
C GLY A 668 -29.60 29.67 -20.53
N GLY A 669 -29.93 29.83 -19.28
CA GLY A 669 -28.96 29.95 -18.21
C GLY A 669 -28.12 28.67 -18.06
N LEU A 670 -28.72 27.50 -18.30
CA LEU A 670 -28.01 26.20 -18.31
C LEU A 670 -27.85 25.67 -19.73
N VAL A 671 -28.96 25.48 -20.46
CA VAL A 671 -29.00 24.88 -21.79
C VAL A 671 -29.67 25.85 -22.77
N GLY A 672 -28.99 26.14 -23.89
CA GLY A 672 -29.54 27.01 -24.92
C GLY A 672 -30.71 26.37 -25.63
N TYR A 673 -30.57 25.17 -26.13
CA TYR A 673 -31.66 24.42 -26.80
C TYR A 673 -31.58 22.94 -26.39
N ASN A 674 -32.68 22.41 -25.85
CA ASN A 674 -32.86 21.00 -25.46
C ASN A 674 -33.76 20.28 -26.47
N MET A 675 -33.18 19.53 -27.40
CA MET A 675 -33.84 18.81 -28.46
C MET A 675 -33.94 17.32 -28.12
N PHE A 676 -35.10 16.89 -27.58
CA PHE A 676 -35.33 15.50 -27.17
C PHE A 676 -34.30 14.98 -26.14
N GLY A 677 -33.62 15.87 -25.42
CA GLY A 677 -32.68 15.54 -24.38
C GLY A 677 -33.32 15.52 -23.00
N HIS A 678 -32.62 14.91 -22.06
CA HIS A 678 -33.01 14.83 -20.67
C HIS A 678 -32.13 15.75 -19.80
N VAL A 679 -32.76 16.55 -18.93
CA VAL A 679 -32.07 17.41 -17.97
C VAL A 679 -32.69 17.18 -16.60
N SER A 680 -31.90 16.74 -15.61
CA SER A 680 -32.35 16.50 -14.24
C SER A 680 -31.38 17.02 -13.19
N ASP A 681 -31.86 17.31 -12.01
CA ASP A 681 -31.07 17.69 -10.82
C ASP A 681 -30.06 18.80 -11.09
N SER A 682 -30.39 19.72 -11.99
CA SER A 682 -29.48 20.71 -12.53
C SER A 682 -29.96 22.13 -12.32
N SER A 683 -29.06 23.09 -12.24
CA SER A 683 -29.38 24.47 -11.90
C SER A 683 -28.60 25.52 -12.69
N ALA A 684 -29.17 26.70 -12.82
CA ALA A 684 -28.47 27.89 -13.34
C ALA A 684 -28.68 29.07 -12.41
N SER A 685 -27.61 29.81 -12.09
CA SER A 685 -27.67 31.02 -11.28
C SER A 685 -26.99 32.22 -11.95
N GLY A 686 -26.42 32.02 -13.13
CA GLY A 686 -25.79 33.07 -13.93
C GLY A 686 -26.80 34.04 -14.54
N GLN A 687 -26.36 35.27 -14.76
CA GLN A 687 -27.17 36.30 -15.45
C GLN A 687 -27.35 35.94 -16.93
N VAL A 688 -28.56 36.08 -17.43
CA VAL A 688 -28.88 35.90 -18.86
C VAL A 688 -29.28 37.25 -19.46
N GLU A 689 -28.52 37.71 -20.44
CA GLU A 689 -28.80 38.93 -21.22
C GLU A 689 -28.97 38.57 -22.69
N ALA A 690 -30.21 38.55 -23.16
CA ALA A 690 -30.53 38.18 -24.52
C ALA A 690 -31.09 39.37 -25.31
N GLY A 691 -30.26 39.93 -26.20
CA GLY A 691 -30.65 41.03 -27.08
C GLY A 691 -31.43 40.51 -28.28
N GLY A 692 -32.80 40.52 -28.21
CA GLY A 692 -33.67 40.10 -29.31
C GLY A 692 -33.67 38.60 -29.61
N ALA A 693 -33.48 37.76 -28.60
CA ALA A 693 -33.47 36.31 -28.73
C ALA A 693 -34.78 35.74 -29.26
N GLY A 694 -34.74 34.53 -29.87
CA GLY A 694 -35.91 33.80 -30.29
C GLY A 694 -36.69 33.29 -29.08
N TYR A 695 -36.02 32.46 -28.25
CA TYR A 695 -36.56 31.99 -26.95
C TYR A 695 -35.49 32.21 -25.87
N THR A 696 -35.93 32.67 -24.71
CA THR A 696 -35.04 32.91 -23.58
C THR A 696 -35.64 32.31 -22.32
N GLY A 697 -34.79 31.52 -21.61
CA GLY A 697 -35.19 30.91 -20.34
C GLY A 697 -34.08 31.04 -19.28
N GLY A 698 -34.50 31.15 -18.01
CA GLY A 698 -33.55 31.18 -16.91
C GLY A 698 -32.75 29.85 -16.78
N LEU A 699 -33.34 28.74 -17.18
CA LEU A 699 -32.70 27.41 -17.20
C LEU A 699 -32.50 26.92 -18.64
N VAL A 700 -33.55 26.76 -19.41
CA VAL A 700 -33.52 26.29 -20.81
C VAL A 700 -34.18 27.34 -21.68
N GLY A 701 -33.56 27.63 -22.85
CA GLY A 701 -34.07 28.59 -23.84
C GLY A 701 -35.06 28.05 -24.86
#